data_7b9e42fbc1800b392bb7bc41cb9efda9
#
_entry.id   7b9e42fbc1800b392bb7bc41cb9efda9
#
_cell.length_a   1.000
_cell.length_b   1.000
_cell.length_c   1.000
_cell.angle_alpha   90.00
_cell.angle_beta   90.00
_cell.angle_gamma   90.00
#
_symmetry.space_group_name_H-M   'P 1'
#
loop_
_entity.id
_entity.type
_entity.pdbx_description
1 polymer ?
#
loop_
_entity_poly.entity_id
_entity_poly.type
_entity_poly.pdbx_seq_one_letter_code
_entity_poly.pdbx_strand_id
1 'polypeptide(L)'
;DNRYNGIIEINDPNGKLRVNGLSVLKDKDSEFDLILQARDLNVSALKLMPKYKNSKLGFNVVAKFTGNNLDNAEGLLSIDSLSFTNNDDTFRLNKFNIEAHNQNTPQSIAVTSDYINGWIEGNYKFSTLQKSLQTLLSESLPSIFPFQENQPKKTEHKKNQQPNNFKFRFTVEPNIHMAQVLELPVTFTDRAIIEGEMNSLRNTALITGTIPHLWYKKSHIEDAFISARKDSTEMALFIETNSYNKKQIRTTWSLRSKAYRDSLDLVLNWNNDTQSTFYGELNTSTHFSRTHEGNKLQIQTHINPSTLIFNDTIWQMSPSDISYCEKQIEINDFEISHAPQYILIDGIASNREEDELKIQLNDVDLDYIFGTLNIKNVTFGGNATGNLLATHLLTGAPRLSTEQFDVKDFSYNEAIFGDLHLFSMWDNDNQGILMKGFIENKEDKQTYIDGYIFPTKDSLSLSFDPDKLNIAFLRPFVSTVMSDISGIASGHIDFFGRFKALNVTGDAYVENLDFGIEYLNTRYNLSDSIHLSPTRIWFDNVTIYDKLKHTAKGSGWIEHHNFKDVSYDIAITEAQDFLSYDMTERQSPIYYGTIYGTGSTMIKGSPGQTQIDVNMSTGDQSKFTFVLSGSEAAGDYDFITFTNSGKQNTKIGELQADSIVIKNNARMMENSKIQNSSALNLNLQIEATNQAQMNLIMDKSTGDMIKATGQGSILLEYNSMEGDIKLYGSYVLEKGSYNFSLQDIITRDFSIKEGSRVSFHGDPMATNLDISAIYSLSANLLDLDENFANDKELSRTTVPVQTILNVSGDVRRPDLNFDLSLIHI
;
A
#
# COMPACT_ATOMS: atom_id res chain seq x y z
N ASP A 1 55.83 -20.72 29.47
CA ASP A 1 54.81 -19.69 29.40
C ASP A 1 54.50 -19.40 27.94
N ASN A 2 53.29 -19.67 27.48
CA ASN A 2 52.81 -19.39 26.12
C ASN A 2 52.55 -17.88 25.99
N ARG A 3 53.67 -17.12 25.83
CA ARG A 3 53.62 -15.66 25.69
C ARG A 3 53.91 -15.29 24.24
N TYR A 4 52.99 -14.60 23.60
CA TYR A 4 53.07 -14.09 22.25
C TYR A 4 53.05 -12.56 22.30
N ASN A 5 54.08 -11.93 21.77
CA ASN A 5 54.15 -10.47 21.65
C ASN A 5 54.65 -10.13 20.26
N GLY A 6 53.86 -9.39 19.49
CA GLY A 6 54.21 -9.07 18.13
C GLY A 6 53.08 -8.50 17.30
N ILE A 7 53.35 -8.41 16.01
CA ILE A 7 52.42 -7.87 15.02
C ILE A 7 52.13 -8.98 14.00
N ILE A 8 50.84 -9.20 13.74
CA ILE A 8 50.34 -10.06 12.64
C ILE A 8 49.65 -9.12 11.64
N GLU A 9 50.15 -9.14 10.38
CA GLU A 9 49.54 -8.37 9.31
C GLU A 9 49.10 -9.30 8.18
N ILE A 10 47.82 -9.22 7.80
CA ILE A 10 47.22 -9.93 6.68
C ILE A 10 46.84 -8.86 5.65
N ASN A 11 47.37 -8.99 4.43
CA ASN A 11 47.06 -8.10 3.33
C ASN A 11 46.54 -8.96 2.16
N ASP A 12 45.25 -8.99 1.98
CA ASP A 12 44.52 -9.81 0.99
C ASP A 12 43.64 -8.93 0.14
N PRO A 13 43.36 -9.27 -1.13
CA PRO A 13 42.40 -8.54 -1.95
C PRO A 13 41.00 -8.37 -1.31
N ASN A 14 40.61 -9.28 -0.40
CA ASN A 14 39.34 -9.23 0.33
C ASN A 14 39.42 -8.45 1.65
N GLY A 15 40.51 -7.77 1.94
CA GLY A 15 40.65 -6.90 3.09
C GLY A 15 41.98 -6.97 3.80
N LYS A 16 42.17 -6.04 4.74
CA LYS A 16 43.39 -5.93 5.53
C LYS A 16 43.08 -6.13 7.00
N LEU A 17 43.87 -6.96 7.68
CA LEU A 17 43.78 -7.16 9.12
C LEU A 17 45.15 -6.98 9.75
N ARG A 18 45.22 -6.18 10.80
CA ARG A 18 46.39 -6.02 11.64
C ARG A 18 46.05 -6.32 13.08
N VAL A 19 46.82 -7.21 13.71
CA VAL A 19 46.70 -7.53 15.13
C VAL A 19 48.07 -7.21 15.74
N ASN A 20 48.06 -6.34 16.73
CA ASN A 20 49.27 -5.93 17.45
C ASN A 20 49.07 -6.08 18.94
N GLY A 21 50.02 -6.67 19.65
CA GLY A 21 49.99 -6.67 21.09
C GLY A 21 50.56 -7.93 21.74
N LEU A 22 50.14 -8.09 23.01
CA LEU A 22 50.59 -9.16 23.92
C LEU A 22 49.42 -10.12 24.21
N SER A 23 49.70 -11.41 24.08
CA SER A 23 48.81 -12.47 24.60
C SER A 23 49.64 -13.41 25.45
N VAL A 24 49.21 -13.64 26.67
CA VAL A 24 49.82 -14.61 27.58
C VAL A 24 48.77 -15.63 27.93
N LEU A 25 48.94 -16.84 27.41
CA LEU A 25 47.96 -17.94 27.63
C LEU A 25 48.34 -18.73 28.86
N LYS A 26 47.48 -18.70 29.87
CA LYS A 26 47.53 -19.46 31.12
C LYS A 26 46.24 -20.19 31.36
N ASP A 27 46.25 -21.27 32.15
CA ASP A 27 45.06 -22.07 32.38
C ASP A 27 43.89 -21.33 33.03
N LYS A 28 44.14 -20.30 33.84
CA LYS A 28 43.09 -19.55 34.53
C LYS A 28 43.12 -18.03 34.33
N ASP A 29 44.31 -17.46 34.18
CA ASP A 29 44.50 -15.99 34.14
C ASP A 29 45.25 -15.58 32.88
N SER A 30 44.72 -15.91 31.71
CA SER A 30 45.21 -15.43 30.43
C SER A 30 45.12 -13.92 30.37
N GLU A 31 46.18 -13.29 29.80
CA GLU A 31 46.29 -11.82 29.71
C GLU A 31 46.30 -11.44 28.23
N PHE A 32 45.52 -10.42 27.90
CA PHE A 32 45.39 -9.89 26.55
C PHE A 32 45.53 -8.37 26.57
N ASP A 33 46.47 -7.84 25.77
CA ASP A 33 46.62 -6.42 25.47
C ASP A 33 46.81 -6.31 23.96
N LEU A 34 45.67 -6.25 23.24
CA LEU A 34 45.59 -6.41 21.78
C LEU A 34 44.91 -5.20 21.14
N ILE A 35 45.47 -4.76 20.02
CA ILE A 35 44.84 -3.81 19.11
C ILE A 35 44.60 -4.54 17.80
N LEU A 36 43.32 -4.64 17.43
CA LEU A 36 42.89 -5.27 16.19
C LEU A 36 42.32 -4.17 15.25
N GLN A 37 42.88 -4.08 14.07
CA GLN A 37 42.46 -3.13 13.04
C GLN A 37 42.14 -3.87 11.77
N ALA A 38 40.92 -3.68 11.30
CA ALA A 38 40.44 -4.24 10.05
C ALA A 38 40.02 -3.12 9.10
N ARG A 39 40.30 -3.27 7.82
CA ARG A 39 39.91 -2.34 6.77
C ARG A 39 39.38 -3.11 5.56
N ASP A 40 38.26 -2.69 5.06
CA ASP A 40 37.65 -3.18 3.81
C ASP A 40 37.50 -4.71 3.74
N LEU A 41 37.25 -5.39 4.89
CA LEU A 41 37.01 -6.83 4.90
C LEU A 41 35.72 -7.17 4.13
N ASN A 42 35.85 -7.90 3.03
CA ASN A 42 34.71 -8.45 2.29
C ASN A 42 34.16 -9.64 3.05
N VAL A 43 33.12 -9.37 3.87
CA VAL A 43 32.57 -10.39 4.80
C VAL A 43 31.90 -11.55 4.09
N SER A 44 31.39 -11.33 2.87
CA SER A 44 30.81 -12.38 2.03
C SER A 44 31.84 -13.29 1.42
N ALA A 45 32.90 -12.73 0.79
CA ALA A 45 34.01 -13.50 0.21
C ALA A 45 34.73 -14.32 1.26
N LEU A 46 34.90 -13.78 2.47
CA LEU A 46 35.50 -14.47 3.62
C LEU A 46 34.55 -15.45 4.30
N LYS A 47 33.31 -15.59 3.81
CA LYS A 47 32.26 -16.46 4.38
C LYS A 47 31.89 -16.14 5.85
N LEU A 48 32.20 -14.94 6.32
CA LEU A 48 31.84 -14.49 7.67
C LEU A 48 30.34 -14.16 7.78
N MET A 49 29.80 -13.52 6.76
CA MET A 49 28.37 -13.14 6.67
C MET A 49 27.86 -13.35 5.23
N PRO A 50 27.53 -14.57 4.82
CA PRO A 50 27.15 -14.88 3.42
C PRO A 50 25.88 -14.16 2.92
N LYS A 51 25.03 -13.70 3.85
CA LYS A 51 23.79 -12.97 3.56
C LYS A 51 24.06 -11.66 2.80
N TYR A 52 25.17 -10.98 3.10
CA TYR A 52 25.48 -9.65 2.56
C TYR A 52 26.45 -9.72 1.39
N LYS A 53 25.96 -9.84 0.16
CA LYS A 53 26.78 -10.12 -1.04
C LYS A 53 27.82 -9.06 -1.37
N ASN A 54 27.50 -7.76 -1.18
CA ASN A 54 28.39 -6.64 -1.51
C ASN A 54 28.69 -5.82 -0.25
N SER A 55 29.37 -6.44 0.71
CA SER A 55 29.55 -5.80 2.02
C SER A 55 31.02 -5.72 2.42
N LYS A 56 31.36 -4.64 3.11
CA LYS A 56 32.68 -4.36 3.65
C LYS A 56 32.58 -4.04 5.13
N LEU A 57 33.51 -4.60 5.92
CA LEU A 57 33.62 -4.36 7.35
C LEU A 57 34.96 -3.72 7.66
N GLY A 58 34.96 -2.62 8.38
CA GLY A 58 36.12 -2.00 8.98
C GLY A 58 35.92 -1.82 10.48
N PHE A 59 36.96 -2.02 11.29
CA PHE A 59 36.90 -1.78 12.73
C PHE A 59 38.26 -1.51 13.35
N ASN A 60 38.24 -0.83 14.50
CA ASN A 60 39.38 -0.69 15.41
C ASN A 60 38.96 -1.14 16.79
N VAL A 61 39.57 -2.22 17.28
CA VAL A 61 39.22 -2.83 18.58
C VAL A 61 40.46 -2.81 19.47
N VAL A 62 40.30 -2.32 20.69
CA VAL A 62 41.28 -2.41 21.76
C VAL A 62 40.72 -3.39 22.80
N ALA A 63 41.47 -4.47 23.03
CA ALA A 63 41.11 -5.52 23.98
C ALA A 63 42.19 -5.61 25.04
N LYS A 64 41.94 -5.07 26.22
CA LYS A 64 42.84 -5.06 27.37
C LYS A 64 42.12 -5.69 28.55
N PHE A 65 42.31 -7.01 28.69
CA PHE A 65 41.65 -7.75 29.76
C PHE A 65 42.48 -8.99 30.20
N THR A 66 42.13 -9.47 31.39
CA THR A 66 42.59 -10.74 31.93
C THR A 66 41.41 -11.70 32.07
N GLY A 67 41.69 -12.99 32.02
CA GLY A 67 40.68 -14.04 32.07
C GLY A 67 40.65 -14.89 30.83
N ASN A 68 39.99 -16.06 30.91
CA ASN A 68 39.88 -17.00 29.80
C ASN A 68 38.39 -17.31 29.42
N ASN A 69 37.47 -16.74 30.13
CA ASN A 69 36.02 -16.85 29.88
C ASN A 69 35.29 -15.65 30.49
N LEU A 70 33.97 -15.53 30.20
CA LEU A 70 33.15 -14.43 30.68
C LEU A 70 32.97 -14.40 32.20
N ASP A 71 33.15 -15.51 32.91
CA ASP A 71 32.98 -15.56 34.37
C ASP A 71 34.16 -14.93 35.12
N ASN A 72 35.34 -14.87 34.55
CA ASN A 72 36.55 -14.33 35.16
C ASN A 72 37.20 -13.20 34.36
N ALA A 73 36.50 -12.67 33.38
CA ALA A 73 36.97 -11.53 32.61
C ALA A 73 37.07 -10.26 33.46
N GLU A 74 38.22 -9.60 33.42
CA GLU A 74 38.53 -8.36 34.12
C GLU A 74 39.25 -7.43 33.17
N GLY A 75 38.69 -6.25 32.90
CA GLY A 75 39.27 -5.26 32.02
C GLY A 75 38.29 -4.65 31.00
N LEU A 76 38.85 -4.16 29.91
CA LEU A 76 38.15 -3.36 28.90
C LEU A 76 38.27 -3.98 27.50
N LEU A 77 37.13 -4.06 26.81
CA LEU A 77 37.04 -4.24 25.35
C LEU A 77 36.42 -2.96 24.77
N SER A 78 37.18 -2.26 23.93
CA SER A 78 36.70 -1.03 23.27
C SER A 78 36.71 -1.19 21.78
N ILE A 79 35.63 -0.84 21.12
CA ILE A 79 35.55 -0.65 19.68
C ILE A 79 35.45 0.86 19.45
N ASP A 80 36.53 1.48 19.04
CA ASP A 80 36.61 2.93 18.85
C ASP A 80 36.00 3.38 17.53
N SER A 81 35.94 2.48 16.55
CA SER A 81 35.26 2.71 15.29
C SER A 81 34.90 1.37 14.63
N LEU A 82 33.66 1.26 14.16
CA LEU A 82 33.23 0.18 13.31
C LEU A 82 32.44 0.77 12.14
N SER A 83 32.75 0.34 10.93
CA SER A 83 32.02 0.69 9.72
C SER A 83 31.57 -0.58 9.00
N PHE A 84 30.31 -0.68 8.69
CA PHE A 84 29.75 -1.75 7.88
C PHE A 84 29.01 -1.17 6.69
N THR A 85 29.51 -1.46 5.50
CA THR A 85 28.91 -1.05 4.23
C THR A 85 28.15 -2.24 3.64
N ASN A 86 26.88 -2.04 3.29
CA ASN A 86 26.06 -3.01 2.59
C ASN A 86 25.49 -2.33 1.34
N ASN A 87 25.85 -2.84 0.17
CA ASN A 87 25.68 -2.16 -1.11
C ASN A 87 26.34 -0.77 -1.08
N ASP A 88 25.56 0.32 -1.18
CA ASP A 88 26.09 1.70 -1.20
C ASP A 88 25.85 2.45 0.12
N ASP A 89 25.24 1.82 1.12
CA ASP A 89 24.94 2.45 2.41
C ASP A 89 25.88 1.95 3.51
N THR A 90 26.32 2.85 4.40
CA THR A 90 27.32 2.59 5.42
C THR A 90 26.83 2.92 6.82
N PHE A 91 26.65 1.91 7.64
CA PHE A 91 26.47 2.03 9.08
C PHE A 91 27.79 2.30 9.78
N ARG A 92 27.81 3.20 10.75
CA ARG A 92 28.97 3.50 11.60
C ARG A 92 28.60 3.45 13.07
N LEU A 93 29.44 2.77 13.83
CA LEU A 93 29.41 2.75 15.28
C LEU A 93 30.67 3.48 15.76
N ASN A 94 30.51 4.58 16.49
CA ASN A 94 31.63 5.41 16.92
C ASN A 94 32.23 4.92 18.24
N LYS A 95 31.40 4.33 19.10
CA LYS A 95 31.82 3.86 20.40
C LYS A 95 31.06 2.61 20.81
N PHE A 96 31.79 1.59 21.25
CA PHE A 96 31.22 0.42 21.92
C PHE A 96 32.25 -0.12 22.93
N ASN A 97 31.96 0.05 24.21
CA ASN A 97 32.84 -0.36 25.30
C ASN A 97 32.12 -1.40 26.17
N ILE A 98 32.85 -2.44 26.51
CA ILE A 98 32.48 -3.40 27.56
C ILE A 98 33.56 -3.33 28.61
N GLU A 99 33.21 -2.93 29.83
CA GLU A 99 34.06 -2.94 31.01
C GLU A 99 33.59 -4.01 31.96
N ALA A 100 34.45 -4.97 32.27
CA ALA A 100 34.12 -6.10 33.13
C ALA A 100 35.02 -6.12 34.38
N HIS A 101 34.37 -6.26 35.55
CA HIS A 101 35.00 -6.42 36.85
C HIS A 101 34.50 -7.68 37.54
N ASN A 102 34.83 -8.87 36.96
CA ASN A 102 34.32 -10.14 37.45
C ASN A 102 35.20 -10.83 38.48
N GLN A 103 36.39 -10.28 38.79
CA GLN A 103 37.21 -10.72 39.88
C GLN A 103 36.88 -10.01 41.21
N ASN A 104 36.15 -8.92 41.18
CA ASN A 104 35.70 -8.18 42.36
C ASN A 104 34.35 -8.70 42.88
N THR A 105 33.99 -8.31 44.10
CA THR A 105 32.68 -8.63 44.70
C THR A 105 32.06 -7.34 45.23
N PRO A 106 30.89 -6.89 44.75
CA PRO A 106 30.09 -7.50 43.70
C PRO A 106 30.77 -7.42 42.32
N GLN A 107 30.48 -8.43 41.45
CA GLN A 107 30.90 -8.44 40.07
C GLN A 107 30.09 -7.41 39.30
N SER A 108 30.68 -6.83 38.23
CA SER A 108 29.97 -5.91 37.35
C SER A 108 30.44 -6.02 35.91
N ILE A 109 29.51 -5.81 35.01
CA ILE A 109 29.77 -5.59 33.58
C ILE A 109 28.98 -4.36 33.17
N ALA A 110 29.67 -3.41 32.55
CA ALA A 110 29.05 -2.22 31.96
C ALA A 110 29.25 -2.25 30.43
N VAL A 111 28.19 -1.92 29.71
CA VAL A 111 28.20 -1.73 28.25
C VAL A 111 27.83 -0.29 27.95
N THR A 112 28.67 0.39 27.16
CA THR A 112 28.39 1.77 26.73
C THR A 112 28.61 1.87 25.23
N SER A 113 27.56 2.22 24.48
CA SER A 113 27.66 2.40 23.04
C SER A 113 26.68 3.45 22.53
N ASP A 114 26.77 3.75 21.24
CA ASP A 114 25.83 4.65 20.56
C ASP A 114 24.38 4.09 20.58
N TYR A 115 24.21 2.76 20.70
CA TYR A 115 22.90 2.09 20.55
C TYR A 115 22.45 1.28 21.76
N ILE A 116 23.37 0.80 22.59
CA ILE A 116 23.05 -0.01 23.77
C ILE A 116 23.89 0.45 24.94
N ASN A 117 23.25 0.85 26.01
CA ASN A 117 23.90 1.23 27.26
C ASN A 117 23.30 0.42 28.41
N GLY A 118 24.13 -0.10 29.27
CA GLY A 118 23.59 -0.86 30.40
C GLY A 118 24.64 -1.47 31.29
N TRP A 119 24.17 -2.13 32.32
CA TRP A 119 25.01 -2.78 33.31
C TRP A 119 24.36 -4.02 33.92
N ILE A 120 25.20 -4.92 34.38
CA ILE A 120 24.86 -6.08 35.21
C ILE A 120 25.74 -5.99 36.47
N GLU A 121 25.15 -6.09 37.65
CA GLU A 121 25.87 -6.02 38.93
C GLU A 121 25.34 -7.07 39.88
N GLY A 122 26.25 -7.74 40.61
CA GLY A 122 25.89 -8.74 41.59
C GLY A 122 26.87 -9.90 41.66
N ASN A 123 26.39 -11.05 42.08
CA ASN A 123 27.14 -12.29 42.04
C ASN A 123 26.52 -13.17 40.91
N TYR A 124 27.26 -13.44 39.86
CA TYR A 124 26.76 -14.23 38.73
C TYR A 124 27.87 -15.07 38.08
N LYS A 125 27.47 -16.11 37.40
CA LYS A 125 28.32 -16.89 36.48
C LYS A 125 27.56 -17.20 35.22
N PHE A 126 28.04 -16.69 34.11
CA PHE A 126 27.43 -16.94 32.77
C PHE A 126 27.39 -18.44 32.45
N SER A 127 28.42 -19.19 32.81
CA SER A 127 28.49 -20.65 32.65
C SER A 127 27.36 -21.41 33.38
N THR A 128 26.79 -20.84 34.44
CA THR A 128 25.70 -21.46 35.20
C THR A 128 24.36 -20.75 35.03
N LEU A 129 24.36 -19.59 34.38
CA LEU A 129 23.16 -18.75 34.22
C LEU A 129 22.02 -19.48 33.50
N GLN A 130 22.34 -20.17 32.38
CA GLN A 130 21.35 -20.96 31.65
C GLN A 130 20.70 -22.02 32.53
N LYS A 131 21.51 -22.74 33.33
CA LYS A 131 21.01 -23.75 34.27
C LYS A 131 20.15 -23.11 35.39
N SER A 132 20.53 -21.95 35.90
CA SER A 132 19.75 -21.22 36.90
C SER A 132 18.40 -20.77 36.36
N LEU A 133 18.37 -20.25 35.12
CA LEU A 133 17.14 -19.89 34.42
C LEU A 133 16.25 -21.11 34.18
N GLN A 134 16.85 -22.23 33.72
CA GLN A 134 16.11 -23.47 33.53
C GLN A 134 15.51 -23.99 34.85
N THR A 135 16.24 -23.91 35.95
CA THR A 135 15.76 -24.28 37.29
C THR A 135 14.58 -23.38 37.71
N LEU A 136 14.69 -22.07 37.45
CA LEU A 136 13.67 -21.11 37.78
C LEU A 136 12.35 -21.37 37.03
N LEU A 137 12.44 -21.78 35.75
CA LEU A 137 11.28 -22.13 34.93
C LEU A 137 10.73 -23.53 35.27
N SER A 138 11.59 -24.49 35.57
CA SER A 138 11.23 -25.91 35.85
C SER A 138 10.41 -26.08 37.11
N GLU A 139 10.43 -25.14 38.06
CA GLU A 139 9.55 -25.22 39.24
C GLU A 139 8.08 -24.90 38.89
N SER A 140 7.86 -24.01 37.94
CA SER A 140 6.51 -23.64 37.51
C SER A 140 5.99 -24.54 36.42
N LEU A 141 6.87 -24.96 35.49
CA LEU A 141 6.55 -25.76 34.30
C LEU A 141 7.53 -26.93 34.11
N PRO A 142 7.57 -27.90 35.05
CA PRO A 142 8.51 -29.05 35.03
C PRO A 142 8.36 -29.91 33.77
N SER A 143 7.17 -30.05 33.23
CA SER A 143 6.94 -30.82 32.01
C SER A 143 7.54 -30.18 30.75
N ILE A 144 7.62 -28.86 30.69
CA ILE A 144 8.26 -28.16 29.57
C ILE A 144 9.77 -28.10 29.78
N PHE A 145 10.21 -27.74 30.98
CA PHE A 145 11.61 -27.57 31.35
C PHE A 145 12.06 -28.65 32.33
N PRO A 146 12.17 -29.92 31.89
CA PRO A 146 12.52 -30.99 32.78
C PRO A 146 13.89 -30.79 33.42
N PHE A 147 13.97 -31.09 34.72
CA PHE A 147 15.26 -31.20 35.37
C PHE A 147 16.11 -32.29 34.70
N GLN A 148 17.25 -31.97 34.13
CA GLN A 148 18.19 -32.99 33.64
C GLN A 148 18.85 -33.68 34.84
N GLU A 149 18.27 -34.75 35.31
CA GLU A 149 18.81 -35.63 36.37
C GLU A 149 19.84 -36.63 35.80
N ASN A 150 20.47 -36.33 34.68
CA ASN A 150 21.43 -37.23 34.04
C ASN A 150 22.87 -36.87 34.40
N GLN A 151 23.26 -37.15 35.66
CA GLN A 151 24.58 -37.63 35.98
C GLN A 151 24.51 -38.60 37.16
N PRO A 152 25.24 -39.80 37.12
CA PRO A 152 25.25 -40.72 38.22
C PRO A 152 25.77 -40.02 39.46
N LYS A 153 25.09 -40.27 40.59
CA LYS A 153 25.50 -39.82 41.94
C LYS A 153 26.95 -40.20 42.23
N LYS A 154 27.90 -39.40 41.82
CA LYS A 154 29.16 -39.34 42.54
C LYS A 154 28.97 -38.34 43.65
N THR A 155 28.88 -38.83 44.83
CA THR A 155 29.02 -38.12 46.12
C THR A 155 30.34 -37.36 46.15
N GLU A 156 30.40 -36.19 45.56
CA GLU A 156 31.47 -35.23 45.79
C GLU A 156 30.89 -33.80 45.74
N HIS A 157 30.81 -33.26 46.99
CA HIS A 157 30.81 -31.85 47.31
C HIS A 157 29.79 -30.94 46.64
N LYS A 158 28.60 -30.79 47.24
CA LYS A 158 27.76 -29.60 47.21
C LYS A 158 28.48 -28.37 47.79
N LYS A 159 29.75 -28.16 47.49
CA LYS A 159 30.50 -26.94 47.93
C LYS A 159 30.92 -26.18 46.69
N ASN A 160 30.34 -24.93 46.53
CA ASN A 160 30.69 -23.86 45.59
C ASN A 160 29.99 -23.78 44.23
N GLN A 161 28.72 -24.05 44.14
CA GLN A 161 27.99 -23.33 43.04
C GLN A 161 27.66 -21.92 43.63
N GLN A 162 28.36 -20.89 43.15
CA GLN A 162 27.99 -19.52 43.48
C GLN A 162 26.59 -19.25 42.96
N PRO A 163 25.67 -18.77 43.75
CA PRO A 163 24.31 -18.47 43.31
C PRO A 163 24.33 -17.27 42.35
N ASN A 164 23.50 -17.30 41.33
CA ASN A 164 23.26 -16.17 40.47
C ASN A 164 22.29 -15.21 41.19
N ASN A 165 22.82 -14.08 41.67
CA ASN A 165 22.06 -13.03 42.35
C ASN A 165 22.55 -11.68 41.84
N PHE A 166 21.87 -11.10 40.91
CA PHE A 166 22.28 -9.89 40.19
C PHE A 166 21.08 -9.04 39.82
N LYS A 167 21.39 -7.77 39.52
CA LYS A 167 20.51 -6.81 38.88
C LYS A 167 21.10 -6.38 37.57
N PHE A 168 20.23 -5.98 36.62
CA PHE A 168 20.66 -5.44 35.37
C PHE A 168 19.73 -4.34 34.88
N ARG A 169 20.29 -3.45 34.07
CA ARG A 169 19.53 -2.44 33.32
C ARG A 169 20.19 -2.21 31.98
N PHE A 170 19.40 -2.28 30.92
CA PHE A 170 19.81 -1.97 29.56
C PHE A 170 18.89 -0.95 28.95
N THR A 171 19.48 0.00 28.25
CA THR A 171 18.79 1.02 27.46
C THR A 171 19.18 0.81 26.00
N VAL A 172 18.20 0.68 25.14
CA VAL A 172 18.40 0.62 23.68
C VAL A 172 18.00 1.96 23.11
N GLU A 173 18.96 2.60 22.43
CA GLU A 173 18.75 3.89 21.74
C GLU A 173 18.15 3.67 20.35
N PRO A 174 17.57 4.71 19.72
CA PRO A 174 17.06 4.63 18.35
C PRO A 174 18.10 4.07 17.37
N ASN A 175 17.68 3.11 16.52
CA ASN A 175 18.60 2.37 15.66
C ASN A 175 18.16 2.27 14.20
N ILE A 176 17.40 3.24 13.70
CA ILE A 176 16.76 3.23 12.38
C ILE A 176 17.77 2.95 11.27
N HIS A 177 18.85 3.75 11.19
CA HIS A 177 19.87 3.60 10.15
C HIS A 177 20.64 2.27 10.29
N MET A 178 20.98 1.87 11.52
CA MET A 178 21.61 0.56 11.75
C MET A 178 20.73 -0.58 11.28
N ALA A 179 19.41 -0.53 11.59
CA ALA A 179 18.46 -1.55 11.20
C ALA A 179 18.29 -1.66 9.69
N GLN A 180 18.30 -0.54 8.98
CA GLN A 180 18.25 -0.50 7.52
C GLN A 180 19.48 -1.14 6.88
N VAL A 181 20.68 -0.71 7.25
CA VAL A 181 21.93 -1.22 6.67
C VAL A 181 22.17 -2.70 6.98
N LEU A 182 21.85 -3.12 8.22
CA LEU A 182 21.99 -4.51 8.67
C LEU A 182 20.76 -5.37 8.37
N GLU A 183 19.74 -4.82 7.71
CA GLU A 183 18.49 -5.52 7.40
C GLU A 183 17.90 -6.25 8.63
N LEU A 184 17.86 -5.55 9.77
CA LEU A 184 17.34 -6.12 11.00
C LEU A 184 15.81 -6.13 10.94
N PRO A 185 15.16 -7.19 11.45
CA PRO A 185 13.69 -7.24 11.48
C PRO A 185 13.08 -6.31 12.52
N VAL A 186 13.89 -5.74 13.43
CA VAL A 186 13.48 -4.91 14.56
C VAL A 186 14.14 -3.54 14.46
N THR A 187 13.33 -2.49 14.58
CA THR A 187 13.79 -1.10 14.58
C THR A 187 13.17 -0.36 15.77
N PHE A 188 14.02 0.20 16.63
CA PHE A 188 13.60 1.11 17.71
C PHE A 188 13.68 2.54 17.18
N THR A 189 12.60 3.28 17.29
CA THR A 189 12.56 4.70 16.94
C THR A 189 12.73 5.60 18.16
N ASP A 190 12.49 5.04 19.34
CA ASP A 190 12.66 5.70 20.63
C ASP A 190 13.44 4.82 21.60
N ARG A 191 13.88 5.45 22.69
CA ARG A 191 14.64 4.79 23.74
C ARG A 191 13.81 3.74 24.46
N ALA A 192 14.23 2.48 24.41
CA ALA A 192 13.66 1.39 25.16
C ALA A 192 14.51 1.07 26.40
N ILE A 193 13.86 0.66 27.49
CA ILE A 193 14.51 0.32 28.77
C ILE A 193 14.07 -1.09 29.16
N ILE A 194 15.04 -1.95 29.50
CA ILE A 194 14.79 -3.28 30.08
C ILE A 194 15.64 -3.39 31.33
N GLU A 195 15.00 -3.69 32.43
CA GLU A 195 15.69 -3.86 33.72
C GLU A 195 15.14 -5.04 34.49
N GLY A 196 15.93 -5.55 35.41
CA GLY A 196 15.47 -6.65 36.24
C GLY A 196 16.46 -7.09 37.27
N GLU A 197 16.00 -8.08 38.04
CA GLU A 197 16.80 -8.75 39.04
C GLU A 197 16.48 -10.25 39.04
N MET A 198 17.48 -11.03 39.42
CA MET A 198 17.37 -12.46 39.57
C MET A 198 18.08 -12.93 40.86
N ASN A 199 17.43 -13.83 41.60
CA ASN A 199 18.02 -14.45 42.75
C ASN A 199 17.78 -15.98 42.72
N SER A 200 18.77 -16.74 42.30
CA SER A 200 18.66 -18.21 42.15
C SER A 200 18.57 -18.96 43.49
N LEU A 201 18.97 -18.37 44.60
CA LEU A 201 18.81 -18.98 45.93
C LEU A 201 17.37 -18.91 46.43
N ARG A 202 16.69 -17.78 46.16
CA ARG A 202 15.29 -17.58 46.52
C ARG A 202 14.34 -18.03 45.41
N ASN A 203 14.87 -18.45 44.30
CA ASN A 203 14.16 -18.79 43.10
C ASN A 203 13.18 -17.68 42.61
N THR A 204 13.67 -16.44 42.63
CA THR A 204 12.89 -15.24 42.26
C THR A 204 13.55 -14.50 41.11
N ALA A 205 12.73 -13.91 40.27
CA ALA A 205 13.16 -12.99 39.20
C ALA A 205 12.08 -11.93 38.94
N LEU A 206 12.54 -10.72 38.58
CA LEU A 206 11.69 -9.65 38.09
C LEU A 206 12.37 -9.05 36.88
N ILE A 207 11.63 -8.94 35.78
CA ILE A 207 12.07 -8.27 34.57
C ILE A 207 10.98 -7.29 34.18
N THR A 208 11.32 -6.05 33.94
CA THR A 208 10.42 -5.03 33.42
C THR A 208 11.01 -4.40 32.17
N GLY A 209 10.16 -4.13 31.19
CA GLY A 209 10.55 -3.51 29.92
C GLY A 209 9.56 -2.41 29.54
N THR A 210 10.08 -1.27 29.09
CA THR A 210 9.31 -0.18 28.52
C THR A 210 9.87 0.14 27.14
N ILE A 211 9.04 0.01 26.13
CA ILE A 211 9.40 0.19 24.74
C ILE A 211 8.39 1.15 24.11
N PRO A 212 8.70 2.45 24.00
CA PRO A 212 7.74 3.43 23.49
C PRO A 212 7.34 3.17 22.02
N HIS A 213 8.31 2.98 21.14
CA HIS A 213 8.04 2.73 19.73
C HIS A 213 8.98 1.67 19.14
N LEU A 214 8.41 0.67 18.50
CA LEU A 214 9.09 -0.45 17.90
C LEU A 214 8.45 -0.81 16.56
N TRP A 215 9.28 -1.03 15.53
CA TRP A 215 8.86 -1.67 14.29
C TRP A 215 9.39 -3.09 14.24
N TYR A 216 8.49 -4.05 14.06
CA TYR A 216 8.84 -5.42 13.72
C TYR A 216 8.42 -5.71 12.28
N LYS A 217 9.39 -5.72 11.35
CA LYS A 217 9.13 -5.74 9.91
C LYS A 217 8.22 -4.57 9.49
N LYS A 218 6.94 -4.83 9.20
CA LYS A 218 5.95 -3.83 8.78
C LYS A 218 4.92 -3.49 9.88
N SER A 219 5.00 -4.14 11.03
CA SER A 219 4.08 -3.94 12.14
C SER A 219 4.65 -2.89 13.09
N HIS A 220 3.86 -1.88 13.36
CA HIS A 220 4.18 -0.82 14.32
C HIS A 220 3.59 -1.16 15.68
N ILE A 221 4.40 -1.07 16.71
CA ILE A 221 4.08 -1.35 18.11
C ILE A 221 4.44 -0.11 18.93
N GLU A 222 3.51 0.36 19.75
CA GLU A 222 3.69 1.53 20.61
C GLU A 222 3.39 1.21 22.05
N ASP A 223 4.02 1.96 22.95
CA ASP A 223 3.80 1.95 24.41
C ASP A 223 3.84 0.52 24.99
N ALA A 224 4.76 -0.32 24.50
CA ALA A 224 4.86 -1.67 25.02
C ALA A 224 5.46 -1.66 26.43
N PHE A 225 4.70 -2.20 27.38
CA PHE A 225 5.14 -2.49 28.75
C PHE A 225 5.14 -4.01 28.97
N ILE A 226 6.25 -4.52 29.49
CA ILE A 226 6.44 -5.95 29.77
C ILE A 226 6.84 -6.08 31.24
N SER A 227 6.18 -6.96 31.98
CA SER A 227 6.57 -7.33 33.35
C SER A 227 6.50 -8.84 33.52
N ALA A 228 7.65 -9.47 33.72
CA ALA A 228 7.76 -10.88 34.06
C ALA A 228 8.25 -11.04 35.47
N ARG A 229 7.46 -11.68 36.32
CA ARG A 229 7.79 -11.93 37.72
C ARG A 229 7.75 -13.41 38.05
N LYS A 230 8.75 -13.92 38.67
CA LYS A 230 8.78 -15.24 39.32
C LYS A 230 8.97 -15.05 40.82
N ASP A 231 8.07 -15.55 41.61
CA ASP A 231 8.26 -15.72 43.06
C ASP A 231 8.40 -17.20 43.40
N SER A 232 8.44 -17.54 44.69
CA SER A 232 8.67 -18.94 45.11
C SER A 232 7.57 -19.90 44.67
N THR A 233 6.40 -19.45 44.26
CA THR A 233 5.22 -20.31 44.04
C THR A 233 4.68 -20.21 42.61
N GLU A 234 4.73 -19.03 42.02
CA GLU A 234 4.15 -18.77 40.68
C GLU A 234 5.08 -17.94 39.79
N MET A 235 4.85 -18.05 38.51
CA MET A 235 5.43 -17.17 37.49
C MET A 235 4.31 -16.40 36.82
N ALA A 236 4.44 -15.07 36.75
CA ALA A 236 3.46 -14.20 36.10
C ALA A 236 4.11 -13.39 34.99
N LEU A 237 3.40 -13.25 33.87
CA LEU A 237 3.78 -12.38 32.76
C LEU A 237 2.63 -11.41 32.48
N PHE A 238 2.95 -10.13 32.38
CA PHE A 238 2.05 -9.09 31.92
C PHE A 238 2.69 -8.36 30.75
N ILE A 239 1.93 -8.19 29.67
CA ILE A 239 2.31 -7.40 28.50
C ILE A 239 1.15 -6.50 28.15
N GLU A 240 1.42 -5.22 27.94
CA GLU A 240 0.45 -4.27 27.40
C GLU A 240 1.10 -3.48 26.27
N THR A 241 0.40 -3.28 25.17
CA THR A 241 0.94 -2.58 24.00
C THR A 241 -0.16 -2.12 23.06
N ASN A 242 0.17 -1.16 22.20
CA ASN A 242 -0.68 -0.67 21.13
C ASN A 242 -0.12 -1.09 19.78
N SER A 243 -1.00 -1.45 18.88
CA SER A 243 -0.66 -1.71 17.48
C SER A 243 -1.58 -0.92 16.55
N TYR A 244 -1.11 -0.66 15.33
CA TYR A 244 -1.87 0.06 14.31
C TYR A 244 -2.04 -0.81 13.07
N ASN A 245 -3.26 -0.85 12.54
CA ASN A 245 -3.53 -1.49 11.27
C ASN A 245 -3.20 -0.55 10.09
N LYS A 246 -3.40 -1.01 8.84
CA LYS A 246 -3.13 -0.22 7.62
C LYS A 246 -3.97 1.08 7.54
N LYS A 247 -5.14 1.12 8.19
CA LYS A 247 -6.03 2.29 8.25
C LYS A 247 -5.70 3.21 9.43
N GLN A 248 -4.56 2.99 10.11
CA GLN A 248 -4.13 3.74 11.29
C GLN A 248 -5.09 3.62 12.49
N ILE A 249 -5.85 2.53 12.55
CA ILE A 249 -6.71 2.24 13.69
C ILE A 249 -5.86 1.62 14.79
N ARG A 250 -5.85 2.24 15.96
CA ARG A 250 -5.16 1.78 17.16
C ARG A 250 -5.91 0.60 17.77
N THR A 251 -5.18 -0.43 18.17
CA THR A 251 -5.68 -1.54 18.97
C THR A 251 -4.76 -1.73 20.17
N THR A 252 -5.32 -1.66 21.36
CA THR A 252 -4.63 -1.95 22.62
C THR A 252 -4.74 -3.43 22.93
N TRP A 253 -3.62 -4.06 23.25
CA TRP A 253 -3.50 -5.47 23.61
C TRP A 253 -3.02 -5.59 25.04
N SER A 254 -3.62 -6.45 25.84
CA SER A 254 -3.19 -6.77 27.19
C SER A 254 -3.18 -8.29 27.38
N LEU A 255 -2.00 -8.84 27.68
CA LEU A 255 -1.78 -10.24 27.99
C LEU A 255 -1.43 -10.38 29.46
N ARG A 256 -2.17 -11.20 30.19
CA ARG A 256 -1.84 -11.62 31.55
C ARG A 256 -1.74 -13.13 31.60
N SER A 257 -0.66 -13.65 32.13
CA SER A 257 -0.55 -15.09 32.34
C SER A 257 0.07 -15.42 33.68
N LYS A 258 -0.31 -16.57 34.23
CA LYS A 258 0.24 -17.16 35.42
C LYS A 258 0.57 -18.62 35.19
N ALA A 259 1.77 -19.03 35.58
CA ALA A 259 2.20 -20.42 35.48
C ALA A 259 2.58 -20.98 36.87
N TYR A 260 2.05 -22.15 37.19
CA TYR A 260 2.27 -22.86 38.43
C TYR A 260 1.98 -24.37 38.27
N ARG A 261 2.86 -25.21 38.77
CA ARG A 261 2.67 -26.67 38.81
C ARG A 261 2.19 -27.27 37.48
N ASP A 262 2.91 -26.98 36.40
CA ASP A 262 2.56 -27.42 35.06
C ASP A 262 1.23 -26.84 34.51
N SER A 263 0.66 -25.83 35.16
CA SER A 263 -0.51 -25.16 34.65
C SER A 263 -0.17 -23.72 34.24
N LEU A 264 -0.80 -23.25 33.19
CA LEU A 264 -0.68 -21.90 32.66
C LEU A 264 -2.08 -21.31 32.41
N ASP A 265 -2.48 -20.34 33.21
CA ASP A 265 -3.66 -19.53 32.97
C ASP A 265 -3.28 -18.32 32.14
N LEU A 266 -4.04 -18.02 31.09
CA LEU A 266 -3.79 -16.91 30.21
C LEU A 266 -5.08 -16.15 29.94
N VAL A 267 -5.01 -14.82 30.06
CA VAL A 267 -6.07 -13.91 29.64
C VAL A 267 -5.48 -12.92 28.65
N LEU A 268 -5.99 -12.93 27.42
CA LEU A 268 -5.65 -11.99 26.36
C LEU A 268 -6.85 -11.08 26.09
N ASN A 269 -6.67 -9.79 26.23
CA ASN A 269 -7.67 -8.79 25.90
C ASN A 269 -7.17 -7.91 24.77
N TRP A 270 -8.07 -7.50 23.87
CA TRP A 270 -7.80 -6.49 22.85
C TRP A 270 -8.98 -5.55 22.68
N ASN A 271 -8.69 -4.29 22.39
CA ASN A 271 -9.69 -3.26 22.18
C ASN A 271 -9.21 -2.20 21.20
N ASN A 272 -10.08 -1.81 20.26
CA ASN A 272 -9.88 -0.62 19.45
C ASN A 272 -10.93 0.44 19.83
N ASP A 273 -10.50 1.66 20.09
CA ASP A 273 -11.36 2.78 20.48
C ASP A 273 -12.01 3.45 19.24
N THR A 274 -12.66 2.70 18.34
CA THR A 274 -13.26 3.23 17.11
C THR A 274 -14.73 2.91 16.98
N GLN A 275 -15.42 3.58 16.02
CA GLN A 275 -16.84 3.31 15.72
C GLN A 275 -17.12 1.88 15.26
N SER A 276 -16.13 1.19 14.68
CA SER A 276 -16.21 -0.24 14.38
C SER A 276 -15.49 -1.00 15.49
N THR A 277 -16.25 -1.51 16.43
CA THR A 277 -15.73 -2.11 17.67
C THR A 277 -15.05 -3.44 17.37
N PHE A 278 -13.75 -3.52 17.64
CA PHE A 278 -12.98 -4.77 17.68
C PHE A 278 -12.48 -4.97 19.10
N TYR A 279 -13.23 -5.74 19.88
CA TYR A 279 -12.96 -6.05 21.28
C TYR A 279 -13.00 -7.55 21.47
N GLY A 280 -12.18 -8.08 22.37
CA GLY A 280 -12.28 -9.47 22.75
C GLY A 280 -11.50 -9.76 24.01
N GLU A 281 -11.97 -10.83 24.68
CA GLU A 281 -11.29 -11.49 25.76
C GLU A 281 -11.17 -12.98 25.43
N LEU A 282 -9.96 -13.50 25.45
CA LEU A 282 -9.68 -14.92 25.39
C LEU A 282 -9.09 -15.38 26.73
N ASN A 283 -9.79 -16.28 27.38
CA ASN A 283 -9.39 -16.85 28.66
C ASN A 283 -9.13 -18.36 28.51
N THR A 284 -7.93 -18.81 28.84
CA THR A 284 -7.54 -20.21 28.71
C THR A 284 -6.80 -20.72 29.94
N SER A 285 -7.03 -22.00 30.26
CA SER A 285 -6.27 -22.74 31.26
C SER A 285 -5.58 -23.93 30.58
N THR A 286 -4.26 -23.94 30.58
CA THR A 286 -3.46 -24.98 29.92
C THR A 286 -2.74 -25.83 30.97
N HIS A 287 -2.80 -27.12 30.81
CA HIS A 287 -2.04 -28.07 31.63
C HIS A 287 -1.01 -28.83 30.79
N PHE A 288 0.22 -28.87 31.29
CA PHE A 288 1.33 -29.58 30.65
C PHE A 288 1.61 -30.86 31.40
N SER A 289 1.81 -31.94 30.68
CA SER A 289 2.14 -33.23 31.21
C SER A 289 3.09 -34.01 30.28
N ARG A 290 3.55 -35.14 30.71
CA ARG A 290 4.33 -36.07 29.87
C ARG A 290 3.71 -37.45 29.85
N THR A 291 3.63 -38.04 28.67
CA THR A 291 3.10 -39.41 28.50
C THR A 291 3.96 -40.44 29.24
N HIS A 292 3.31 -41.44 29.81
CA HIS A 292 4.01 -42.59 30.45
C HIS A 292 4.88 -43.33 29.45
N GLU A 293 4.39 -43.51 28.22
CA GLU A 293 5.13 -44.15 27.15
C GLU A 293 5.89 -43.09 26.34
N GLY A 294 7.23 -43.17 26.31
CA GLY A 294 8.07 -42.31 25.51
C GLY A 294 8.38 -40.93 26.08
N ASN A 295 7.85 -40.53 27.25
CA ASN A 295 8.11 -39.25 27.93
C ASN A 295 7.88 -38.02 27.04
N LYS A 296 6.83 -38.04 26.20
CA LYS A 296 6.53 -37.00 25.24
C LYS A 296 5.66 -35.91 25.87
N LEU A 297 5.87 -34.67 25.48
CA LEU A 297 5.08 -33.54 25.98
C LEU A 297 3.64 -33.64 25.50
N GLN A 298 2.70 -33.58 26.44
CA GLN A 298 1.26 -33.46 26.21
C GLN A 298 0.81 -32.10 26.75
N ILE A 299 0.01 -31.37 25.97
CA ILE A 299 -0.56 -30.09 26.32
C ILE A 299 -2.09 -30.22 26.25
N GLN A 300 -2.77 -29.83 27.31
CA GLN A 300 -4.23 -29.77 27.35
C GLN A 300 -4.64 -28.36 27.69
N THR A 301 -5.36 -27.73 26.79
CA THR A 301 -5.84 -26.33 26.93
C THR A 301 -7.36 -26.36 26.98
N HIS A 302 -7.89 -25.87 28.09
CA HIS A 302 -9.31 -25.56 28.24
C HIS A 302 -9.53 -24.09 27.89
N ILE A 303 -10.40 -23.80 26.95
CA ILE A 303 -10.87 -22.46 26.62
C ILE A 303 -12.08 -22.17 27.48
N ASN A 304 -11.99 -21.15 28.33
CA ASN A 304 -13.12 -20.71 29.13
C ASN A 304 -14.10 -19.87 28.29
N PRO A 305 -15.38 -19.76 28.69
CA PRO A 305 -16.33 -18.89 28.00
C PRO A 305 -15.74 -17.51 27.80
N SER A 306 -15.72 -17.06 26.58
CA SER A 306 -15.09 -15.80 26.16
C SER A 306 -16.00 -15.04 25.21
N THR A 307 -15.88 -13.71 25.19
CA THR A 307 -16.68 -12.82 24.35
C THR A 307 -15.80 -12.10 23.37
N LEU A 308 -16.20 -12.10 22.10
CA LEU A 308 -15.54 -11.40 21.01
C LEU A 308 -16.53 -10.41 20.39
N ILE A 309 -16.10 -9.21 20.05
CA ILE A 309 -16.92 -8.23 19.32
C ILE A 309 -16.20 -7.90 18.01
N PHE A 310 -16.87 -8.17 16.91
CA PHE A 310 -16.41 -7.83 15.56
C PHE A 310 -17.48 -6.97 14.87
N ASN A 311 -17.12 -5.78 14.41
CA ASN A 311 -18.05 -4.87 13.73
C ASN A 311 -19.38 -4.71 14.49
N ASP A 312 -19.28 -4.38 15.80
CA ASP A 312 -20.43 -4.23 16.72
C ASP A 312 -21.29 -5.49 16.97
N THR A 313 -20.88 -6.65 16.40
CA THR A 313 -21.56 -7.93 16.62
C THR A 313 -20.85 -8.73 17.72
N ILE A 314 -21.65 -9.15 18.71
CA ILE A 314 -21.16 -9.92 19.87
C ILE A 314 -21.15 -11.40 19.53
N TRP A 315 -19.98 -12.01 19.51
CA TRP A 315 -19.75 -13.43 19.35
C TRP A 315 -19.40 -14.06 20.70
N GLN A 316 -20.00 -15.21 21.01
CA GLN A 316 -19.69 -15.99 22.18
C GLN A 316 -18.80 -17.17 21.80
N MET A 317 -17.73 -17.37 22.53
CA MET A 317 -16.90 -18.57 22.43
C MET A 317 -17.30 -19.53 23.53
N SER A 318 -17.78 -20.72 23.15
CA SER A 318 -18.17 -21.76 24.06
C SER A 318 -16.95 -22.41 24.75
N PRO A 319 -17.11 -22.99 25.94
CA PRO A 319 -16.04 -23.77 26.55
C PRO A 319 -15.63 -24.93 25.65
N SER A 320 -14.32 -25.11 25.43
CA SER A 320 -13.80 -26.15 24.56
C SER A 320 -12.43 -26.65 25.02
N ASP A 321 -12.10 -27.88 24.67
CA ASP A 321 -10.84 -28.51 25.01
C ASP A 321 -9.98 -28.77 23.77
N ILE A 322 -8.74 -28.33 23.83
CA ILE A 322 -7.74 -28.57 22.79
C ILE A 322 -6.58 -29.35 23.39
N SER A 323 -6.26 -30.48 22.82
CA SER A 323 -5.10 -31.28 23.24
C SER A 323 -4.05 -31.35 22.14
N TYR A 324 -2.77 -31.38 22.55
CA TYR A 324 -1.63 -31.54 21.63
C TYR A 324 -0.71 -32.66 22.17
N CYS A 325 -0.40 -33.61 21.32
CA CYS A 325 0.60 -34.62 21.59
C CYS A 325 1.19 -35.13 20.27
N GLU A 326 2.52 -35.28 20.15
CA GLU A 326 3.21 -35.93 19.03
C GLU A 326 2.80 -35.46 17.63
N LYS A 327 2.63 -34.16 17.41
CA LYS A 327 2.16 -33.56 16.12
C LYS A 327 0.69 -33.93 15.80
N GLN A 328 -0.08 -34.24 16.81
CA GLN A 328 -1.51 -34.40 16.72
C GLN A 328 -2.17 -33.36 17.60
N ILE A 329 -3.13 -32.62 17.04
CA ILE A 329 -3.96 -31.65 17.75
C ILE A 329 -5.38 -32.20 17.72
N GLU A 330 -5.94 -32.45 18.88
CA GLU A 330 -7.34 -32.85 19.04
C GLU A 330 -8.11 -31.62 19.54
N ILE A 331 -9.21 -31.32 18.90
CA ILE A 331 -10.08 -30.17 19.20
C ILE A 331 -11.47 -30.77 19.49
N ASN A 332 -11.99 -30.47 20.67
CA ASN A 332 -13.31 -30.93 21.09
C ASN A 332 -14.25 -29.76 21.23
N ASP A 333 -15.29 -29.71 20.38
CA ASP A 333 -16.40 -28.76 20.40
C ASP A 333 -15.96 -27.28 20.47
N PHE A 334 -14.97 -26.89 19.69
CA PHE A 334 -14.58 -25.46 19.59
C PHE A 334 -15.64 -24.71 18.81
N GLU A 335 -16.48 -23.96 19.51
CA GLU A 335 -17.57 -23.18 18.93
C GLU A 335 -17.42 -21.70 19.21
N ILE A 336 -17.60 -20.90 18.14
CA ILE A 336 -17.80 -19.45 18.21
C ILE A 336 -19.14 -19.15 17.56
N SER A 337 -20.06 -18.49 18.28
CA SER A 337 -21.42 -18.30 17.80
C SER A 337 -22.00 -16.90 18.08
N HIS A 338 -22.87 -16.47 17.19
CA HIS A 338 -23.77 -15.34 17.31
C HIS A 338 -25.09 -15.74 16.64
N ALA A 339 -26.03 -16.27 17.42
CA ALA A 339 -27.24 -16.90 16.90
C ALA A 339 -27.96 -16.07 15.80
N PRO A 340 -28.25 -16.64 14.62
CA PRO A 340 -28.15 -18.08 14.27
C PRO A 340 -26.76 -18.50 13.74
N GLN A 341 -25.80 -17.61 13.63
CA GLN A 341 -24.46 -17.85 13.05
C GLN A 341 -23.57 -18.62 14.00
N TYR A 342 -22.82 -19.61 13.48
CA TYR A 342 -21.78 -20.27 14.25
C TYR A 342 -20.66 -20.86 13.38
N ILE A 343 -19.51 -21.02 14.00
CA ILE A 343 -18.34 -21.78 13.52
C ILE A 343 -18.06 -22.85 14.56
N LEU A 344 -18.18 -24.12 14.20
CA LEU A 344 -17.85 -25.27 15.06
C LEU A 344 -16.68 -26.03 14.43
N ILE A 345 -15.66 -26.30 15.22
CA ILE A 345 -14.49 -27.07 14.83
C ILE A 345 -14.35 -28.25 15.81
N ASP A 346 -14.35 -29.44 15.27
CA ASP A 346 -14.28 -30.69 16.06
C ASP A 346 -13.44 -31.76 15.36
N GLY A 347 -12.66 -32.53 16.09
CA GLY A 347 -11.90 -33.65 15.57
C GLY A 347 -10.40 -33.52 15.72
N ILE A 348 -9.65 -34.18 14.85
CA ILE A 348 -8.21 -34.37 15.00
C ILE A 348 -7.46 -33.82 13.78
N ALA A 349 -6.54 -32.89 14.02
CA ALA A 349 -5.59 -32.39 13.04
C ALA A 349 -4.23 -33.10 13.19
N SER A 350 -3.80 -33.79 12.17
CA SER A 350 -2.52 -34.51 12.16
C SER A 350 -1.96 -34.66 10.73
N ASN A 351 -0.96 -35.52 10.57
CA ASN A 351 -0.44 -35.93 9.27
C ASN A 351 -0.89 -37.38 8.88
N ARG A 352 -1.81 -37.97 9.63
CA ARG A 352 -2.36 -39.30 9.31
C ARG A 352 -3.60 -39.17 8.42
N GLU A 353 -3.87 -40.21 7.66
CA GLU A 353 -5.01 -40.22 6.73
C GLU A 353 -6.35 -40.45 7.46
N GLU A 354 -6.32 -41.17 8.54
CA GLU A 354 -7.49 -41.51 9.38
C GLU A 354 -7.92 -40.36 10.30
N ASP A 355 -7.09 -39.35 10.51
CA ASP A 355 -7.40 -38.25 11.40
C ASP A 355 -8.09 -37.12 10.61
N GLU A 356 -9.29 -36.76 11.05
CA GLU A 356 -10.17 -35.81 10.39
C GLU A 356 -10.49 -34.62 11.31
N LEU A 357 -10.42 -33.43 10.78
CA LEU A 357 -10.93 -32.20 11.40
C LEU A 357 -12.19 -31.75 10.66
N LYS A 358 -13.30 -31.67 11.37
CA LYS A 358 -14.59 -31.20 10.86
C LYS A 358 -14.74 -29.72 11.19
N ILE A 359 -15.09 -28.91 10.20
CA ILE A 359 -15.39 -27.49 10.34
C ILE A 359 -16.81 -27.27 9.83
N GLN A 360 -17.70 -26.83 10.70
CA GLN A 360 -19.08 -26.52 10.36
C GLN A 360 -19.29 -25.03 10.42
N LEU A 361 -19.86 -24.47 9.38
CA LEU A 361 -20.24 -23.08 9.27
C LEU A 361 -21.74 -22.97 9.10
N ASN A 362 -22.39 -22.05 9.78
CA ASN A 362 -23.79 -21.72 9.58
C ASN A 362 -23.98 -20.21 9.46
N ASP A 363 -24.35 -19.75 8.27
CA ASP A 363 -24.64 -18.36 7.95
C ASP A 363 -23.51 -17.38 8.33
N VAL A 364 -22.24 -17.82 8.19
CA VAL A 364 -21.05 -17.03 8.59
C VAL A 364 -20.61 -16.13 7.47
N ASP A 365 -20.52 -14.84 7.77
CA ASP A 365 -19.97 -13.84 6.82
C ASP A 365 -18.48 -14.10 6.55
N LEU A 366 -18.16 -14.33 5.27
CA LEU A 366 -16.80 -14.61 4.82
C LEU A 366 -15.84 -13.44 5.08
N ASP A 367 -16.31 -12.19 5.13
CA ASP A 367 -15.48 -11.03 5.44
C ASP A 367 -14.88 -11.12 6.85
N TYR A 368 -15.57 -11.77 7.81
CA TYR A 368 -15.00 -12.01 9.14
C TYR A 368 -13.81 -12.98 9.07
N ILE A 369 -13.92 -14.02 8.24
CA ILE A 369 -12.86 -15.02 8.08
C ILE A 369 -11.65 -14.43 7.37
N PHE A 370 -11.85 -13.84 6.18
CA PHE A 370 -10.77 -13.31 5.35
C PHE A 370 -10.13 -12.05 5.95
N GLY A 371 -10.91 -11.20 6.61
CA GLY A 371 -10.44 -10.03 7.34
C GLY A 371 -9.51 -10.40 8.50
N THR A 372 -9.85 -11.44 9.26
CA THR A 372 -9.06 -11.93 10.39
C THR A 372 -7.78 -12.62 9.94
N LEU A 373 -7.82 -13.41 8.85
CA LEU A 373 -6.66 -14.09 8.28
C LEU A 373 -5.70 -13.16 7.54
N ASN A 374 -6.07 -11.88 7.37
CA ASN A 374 -5.25 -10.86 6.67
C ASN A 374 -4.74 -11.34 5.29
N ILE A 375 -5.59 -12.04 4.54
CA ILE A 375 -5.27 -12.51 3.18
C ILE A 375 -5.21 -11.28 2.28
N LYS A 376 -4.01 -11.00 1.77
CA LYS A 376 -3.75 -9.79 1.00
C LYS A 376 -4.36 -9.89 -0.40
N ASN A 377 -5.02 -8.82 -0.83
CA ASN A 377 -5.49 -8.55 -2.20
C ASN A 377 -6.67 -9.40 -2.69
N VAL A 378 -7.35 -10.14 -1.81
CA VAL A 378 -8.54 -10.93 -2.17
C VAL A 378 -9.58 -10.74 -1.09
N THR A 379 -10.74 -10.19 -1.43
CA THR A 379 -11.89 -10.06 -0.53
C THR A 379 -13.05 -10.88 -1.10
N PHE A 380 -13.36 -11.98 -0.43
CA PHE A 380 -14.59 -12.73 -0.69
C PHE A 380 -15.62 -12.35 0.37
N GLY A 381 -16.84 -12.06 -0.04
CA GLY A 381 -17.96 -11.79 0.85
C GLY A 381 -19.12 -12.75 0.60
N GLY A 382 -20.12 -12.68 1.47
CA GLY A 382 -21.29 -13.53 1.48
C GLY A 382 -21.36 -14.45 2.70
N ASN A 383 -22.53 -15.02 2.95
CA ASN A 383 -22.79 -15.84 4.13
C ASN A 383 -22.62 -17.33 3.84
N ALA A 384 -21.60 -17.93 4.44
CA ALA A 384 -21.22 -19.33 4.22
C ALA A 384 -21.96 -20.28 5.16
N THR A 385 -22.49 -21.37 4.60
CA THR A 385 -23.08 -22.51 5.32
C THR A 385 -22.56 -23.79 4.72
N GLY A 386 -22.05 -24.71 5.53
CA GLY A 386 -21.57 -25.99 5.05
C GLY A 386 -20.68 -26.74 6.04
N ASN A 387 -20.34 -27.97 5.66
CA ASN A 387 -19.46 -28.82 6.41
C ASN A 387 -18.17 -29.09 5.61
N LEU A 388 -17.04 -28.72 6.17
CA LEU A 388 -15.72 -28.96 5.59
C LEU A 388 -15.02 -30.06 6.36
N LEU A 389 -14.47 -31.02 5.66
CA LEU A 389 -13.64 -32.07 6.21
C LEU A 389 -12.19 -31.85 5.78
N ALA A 390 -11.32 -31.71 6.74
CA ALA A 390 -9.90 -31.49 6.50
C ALA A 390 -9.05 -32.64 7.05
N THR A 391 -8.17 -33.20 6.20
CA THR A 391 -7.22 -34.23 6.59
C THR A 391 -5.79 -33.81 6.23
N HIS A 392 -4.78 -34.50 6.77
CA HIS A 392 -3.35 -34.18 6.50
C HIS A 392 -2.95 -32.75 6.83
N LEU A 393 -3.60 -32.08 7.78
CA LEU A 393 -3.45 -30.65 8.06
C LEU A 393 -2.04 -30.26 8.49
N LEU A 394 -1.30 -31.15 9.16
CA LEU A 394 0.06 -30.88 9.62
C LEU A 394 1.13 -31.33 8.62
N THR A 395 0.74 -31.59 7.38
CA THR A 395 1.65 -31.82 6.24
C THR A 395 1.76 -30.57 5.38
N GLY A 396 2.68 -30.56 4.42
CA GLY A 396 2.73 -29.49 3.41
C GLY A 396 1.61 -29.54 2.35
N ALA A 397 0.64 -30.47 2.48
CA ALA A 397 -0.41 -30.74 1.51
C ALA A 397 -1.74 -31.08 2.20
N PRO A 398 -2.42 -30.10 2.82
CA PRO A 398 -3.72 -30.35 3.44
C PRO A 398 -4.74 -30.75 2.37
N ARG A 399 -5.60 -31.72 2.72
CA ARG A 399 -6.69 -32.19 1.88
C ARG A 399 -7.98 -31.63 2.45
N LEU A 400 -8.79 -31.01 1.61
CA LEU A 400 -10.07 -30.42 2.00
C LEU A 400 -11.18 -31.04 1.16
N SER A 401 -12.27 -31.43 1.77
CA SER A 401 -13.46 -31.96 1.09
C SER A 401 -14.74 -31.39 1.70
N THR A 402 -15.77 -31.25 0.89
CA THR A 402 -17.11 -30.93 1.32
C THR A 402 -18.12 -31.57 0.37
N GLU A 403 -19.21 -32.12 0.92
CA GLU A 403 -20.31 -32.58 0.12
C GLU A 403 -21.22 -31.45 -0.34
N GLN A 404 -21.32 -30.39 0.48
CA GLN A 404 -22.11 -29.22 0.21
C GLN A 404 -21.57 -28.04 0.99
N PHE A 405 -21.21 -26.97 0.28
CA PHE A 405 -20.78 -25.69 0.82
C PHE A 405 -21.45 -24.58 0.04
N ASP A 406 -22.35 -23.89 0.71
CA ASP A 406 -23.20 -22.85 0.13
C ASP A 406 -22.76 -21.48 0.64
N VAL A 407 -22.69 -20.49 -0.24
CA VAL A 407 -22.44 -19.09 0.14
C VAL A 407 -23.51 -18.21 -0.51
N LYS A 408 -24.40 -17.65 0.31
CA LYS A 408 -25.41 -16.69 -0.13
C LYS A 408 -24.79 -15.34 -0.42
N ASP A 409 -25.27 -14.67 -1.47
CA ASP A 409 -24.76 -13.36 -1.92
C ASP A 409 -23.22 -13.38 -2.07
N PHE A 410 -22.67 -14.47 -2.61
CA PHE A 410 -21.22 -14.60 -2.85
C PHE A 410 -20.71 -13.43 -3.67
N SER A 411 -19.68 -12.78 -3.18
CA SER A 411 -19.06 -11.63 -3.81
C SER A 411 -17.54 -11.74 -3.85
N TYR A 412 -16.95 -11.09 -4.84
CA TYR A 412 -15.51 -10.93 -4.97
C TYR A 412 -15.18 -9.47 -5.31
N ASN A 413 -14.31 -8.83 -4.53
CA ASN A 413 -13.98 -7.40 -4.68
C ASN A 413 -15.25 -6.52 -4.76
N GLU A 414 -16.18 -6.70 -3.85
CA GLU A 414 -17.46 -5.96 -3.75
C GLU A 414 -18.48 -6.25 -4.88
N ALA A 415 -18.14 -7.04 -5.90
CA ALA A 415 -19.08 -7.45 -6.93
C ALA A 415 -19.84 -8.71 -6.50
N ILE A 416 -21.15 -8.61 -6.35
CA ILE A 416 -22.02 -9.73 -6.00
C ILE A 416 -22.25 -10.56 -7.27
N PHE A 417 -21.95 -11.87 -7.18
CA PHE A 417 -22.16 -12.83 -8.27
C PHE A 417 -23.49 -13.59 -8.14
N GLY A 418 -23.92 -13.85 -6.91
CA GLY A 418 -25.10 -14.65 -6.61
C GLY A 418 -24.84 -15.69 -5.53
N ASP A 419 -25.62 -16.75 -5.50
CA ASP A 419 -25.47 -17.84 -4.52
C ASP A 419 -24.51 -18.91 -5.07
N LEU A 420 -23.44 -19.15 -4.33
CA LEU A 420 -22.41 -20.14 -4.69
C LEU A 420 -22.73 -21.48 -4.03
N HIS A 421 -22.69 -22.56 -4.81
CA HIS A 421 -22.83 -23.94 -4.37
C HIS A 421 -21.58 -24.71 -4.77
N LEU A 422 -20.84 -25.25 -3.78
CA LEU A 422 -19.58 -25.97 -4.00
C LEU A 422 -19.62 -27.37 -3.43
N PHE A 423 -19.03 -28.28 -4.19
CA PHE A 423 -18.62 -29.62 -3.81
C PHE A 423 -17.11 -29.74 -3.98
N SER A 424 -16.42 -30.36 -3.05
CA SER A 424 -15.00 -30.68 -3.24
C SER A 424 -14.65 -32.03 -2.62
N MET A 425 -13.68 -32.69 -3.24
CA MET A 425 -13.12 -33.96 -2.73
C MET A 425 -11.66 -34.11 -3.13
N TRP A 426 -10.91 -34.83 -2.30
CA TRP A 426 -9.55 -35.20 -2.65
C TRP A 426 -9.55 -36.34 -3.69
N ASP A 427 -8.84 -36.12 -4.80
CA ASP A 427 -8.64 -37.12 -5.85
C ASP A 427 -7.22 -37.69 -5.75
N ASN A 428 -7.13 -38.99 -5.42
CA ASN A 428 -5.85 -39.68 -5.26
C ASN A 428 -5.12 -39.88 -6.60
N ASP A 429 -5.82 -40.01 -7.71
CA ASP A 429 -5.22 -40.27 -9.02
C ASP A 429 -4.53 -39.00 -9.54
N ASN A 430 -5.19 -37.86 -9.39
CA ASN A 430 -4.67 -36.55 -9.81
C ASN A 430 -3.81 -35.86 -8.74
N GLN A 431 -3.81 -36.36 -7.48
CA GLN A 431 -3.15 -35.73 -6.34
C GLN A 431 -3.57 -34.28 -6.15
N GLY A 432 -4.86 -34.01 -6.23
CA GLY A 432 -5.46 -32.70 -6.15
C GLY A 432 -6.85 -32.70 -5.53
N ILE A 433 -7.32 -31.51 -5.14
CA ILE A 433 -8.68 -31.29 -4.66
C ILE A 433 -9.54 -31.04 -5.91
N LEU A 434 -10.40 -31.96 -6.26
CA LEU A 434 -11.44 -31.74 -7.26
C LEU A 434 -12.43 -30.73 -6.69
N MET A 435 -12.75 -29.71 -7.46
CA MET A 435 -13.78 -28.72 -7.15
C MET A 435 -14.84 -28.74 -8.24
N LYS A 436 -16.10 -28.81 -7.83
CA LYS A 436 -17.25 -28.67 -8.72
C LYS A 436 -18.29 -27.78 -8.08
N GLY A 437 -18.94 -26.95 -8.86
CA GLY A 437 -19.97 -26.10 -8.33
C GLY A 437 -20.60 -25.19 -9.35
N PHE A 438 -21.45 -24.32 -8.87
CA PHE A 438 -22.05 -23.28 -9.69
C PHE A 438 -22.39 -22.06 -8.82
N ILE A 439 -22.47 -20.92 -9.47
CA ILE A 439 -22.98 -19.67 -8.89
C ILE A 439 -24.30 -19.35 -9.58
N GLU A 440 -25.37 -19.21 -8.81
CA GLU A 440 -26.69 -18.85 -9.31
C GLU A 440 -26.97 -17.36 -9.07
N ASN A 441 -27.15 -16.60 -10.16
CA ASN A 441 -27.44 -15.18 -10.05
C ASN A 441 -28.96 -14.91 -9.88
N LYS A 442 -29.36 -13.66 -9.69
CA LYS A 442 -30.76 -13.24 -9.48
C LYS A 442 -31.69 -13.51 -10.66
N GLU A 443 -31.15 -13.86 -11.82
CA GLU A 443 -31.91 -14.19 -13.02
C GLU A 443 -32.01 -15.71 -13.24
N ASP A 444 -31.72 -16.52 -12.22
CA ASP A 444 -31.65 -17.99 -12.27
C ASP A 444 -30.65 -18.50 -13.33
N LYS A 445 -29.56 -17.72 -13.58
CA LYS A 445 -28.46 -18.10 -14.47
C LYS A 445 -27.31 -18.66 -13.68
N GLN A 446 -26.69 -19.70 -14.20
CA GLN A 446 -25.68 -20.49 -13.51
C GLN A 446 -24.33 -20.35 -14.16
N THR A 447 -23.34 -19.92 -13.37
CA THR A 447 -21.91 -19.98 -13.74
C THR A 447 -21.33 -21.27 -13.18
N TYR A 448 -20.96 -22.22 -14.01
CA TYR A 448 -20.38 -23.48 -13.60
C TYR A 448 -18.90 -23.36 -13.30
N ILE A 449 -18.45 -24.13 -12.32
CA ILE A 449 -17.07 -24.22 -11.86
C ILE A 449 -16.67 -25.69 -11.85
N ASP A 450 -15.58 -26.07 -12.54
CA ASP A 450 -15.04 -27.43 -12.54
C ASP A 450 -13.50 -27.39 -12.59
N GLY A 451 -12.83 -28.30 -11.91
CA GLY A 451 -11.40 -28.47 -12.02
C GLY A 451 -10.69 -28.88 -10.75
N TYR A 452 -9.42 -28.52 -10.62
CA TYR A 452 -8.56 -29.00 -9.57
C TYR A 452 -7.72 -27.87 -8.92
N ILE A 453 -7.53 -28.00 -7.60
CA ILE A 453 -6.50 -27.29 -6.85
C ILE A 453 -5.43 -28.30 -6.43
N PHE A 454 -4.15 -28.01 -6.69
CA PHE A 454 -3.01 -28.85 -6.38
C PHE A 454 -2.14 -28.23 -5.27
N PRO A 455 -2.45 -28.48 -3.98
CA PRO A 455 -1.73 -27.87 -2.87
C PRO A 455 -0.22 -28.17 -2.88
N THR A 456 0.15 -29.40 -3.25
CA THR A 456 1.57 -29.83 -3.32
C THR A 456 2.37 -29.17 -4.43
N LYS A 457 1.70 -28.74 -5.51
CA LYS A 457 2.31 -28.11 -6.69
C LYS A 457 2.20 -26.59 -6.65
N ASP A 458 1.54 -26.03 -5.60
CA ASP A 458 1.24 -24.58 -5.49
C ASP A 458 0.53 -24.07 -6.77
N SER A 459 -0.46 -24.82 -7.28
CA SER A 459 -1.09 -24.57 -8.57
C SER A 459 -2.59 -24.94 -8.60
N LEU A 460 -3.29 -24.43 -9.60
CA LEU A 460 -4.68 -24.78 -9.89
C LEU A 460 -4.91 -24.98 -11.40
N SER A 461 -6.02 -25.61 -11.72
CA SER A 461 -6.59 -25.70 -13.07
C SER A 461 -8.11 -25.73 -12.91
N LEU A 462 -8.77 -24.60 -13.09
CA LEU A 462 -10.20 -24.38 -12.91
C LEU A 462 -10.80 -23.80 -14.17
N SER A 463 -11.90 -24.43 -14.63
CA SER A 463 -12.73 -23.94 -15.73
C SER A 463 -13.98 -23.25 -15.16
N PHE A 464 -14.32 -22.12 -15.73
CA PHE A 464 -15.51 -21.35 -15.43
C PHE A 464 -16.34 -21.19 -16.70
N ASP A 465 -17.62 -21.52 -16.62
CA ASP A 465 -18.61 -21.30 -17.67
C ASP A 465 -19.62 -20.23 -17.19
N PRO A 466 -19.27 -18.95 -17.24
CA PRO A 466 -20.16 -17.88 -16.81
C PRO A 466 -21.39 -17.76 -17.73
N ASP A 467 -22.56 -17.64 -17.13
CA ASP A 467 -23.77 -17.17 -17.79
C ASP A 467 -24.28 -15.91 -17.09
N LYS A 468 -24.05 -14.76 -17.71
CA LYS A 468 -24.39 -13.42 -17.19
C LYS A 468 -23.71 -13.07 -15.84
N LEU A 469 -22.45 -13.46 -15.69
CA LEU A 469 -21.66 -13.12 -14.50
C LEU A 469 -21.36 -11.62 -14.43
N ASN A 470 -21.53 -11.01 -13.27
CA ASN A 470 -21.21 -9.60 -13.04
C ASN A 470 -19.69 -9.34 -13.10
N ILE A 471 -19.24 -8.44 -14.00
CA ILE A 471 -17.83 -8.13 -14.21
C ILE A 471 -17.28 -6.98 -13.36
N ALA A 472 -18.06 -6.38 -12.47
CA ALA A 472 -17.62 -5.28 -11.62
C ALA A 472 -16.43 -5.66 -10.71
N PHE A 473 -16.16 -6.96 -10.50
CA PHE A 473 -14.98 -7.45 -9.78
C PHE A 473 -13.66 -7.06 -10.45
N LEU A 474 -13.68 -6.70 -11.75
CA LEU A 474 -12.50 -6.24 -12.49
C LEU A 474 -12.12 -4.79 -12.12
N ARG A 475 -12.98 -4.03 -11.45
CA ARG A 475 -12.74 -2.62 -11.07
C ARG A 475 -11.38 -2.37 -10.44
N PRO A 476 -10.89 -3.13 -9.45
CA PRO A 476 -9.57 -2.88 -8.85
C PRO A 476 -8.40 -3.05 -9.83
N PHE A 477 -8.56 -3.85 -10.88
CA PHE A 477 -7.50 -4.11 -11.88
C PHE A 477 -7.42 -3.06 -12.96
N VAL A 478 -8.54 -2.37 -13.26
CA VAL A 478 -8.63 -1.37 -14.35
C VAL A 478 -8.76 0.06 -13.83
N SER A 479 -8.84 0.27 -12.52
CA SER A 479 -9.10 1.56 -11.87
C SER A 479 -8.08 2.66 -12.17
N THR A 480 -6.92 2.32 -12.73
CA THR A 480 -5.90 3.30 -13.16
C THR A 480 -6.30 4.04 -14.45
N VAL A 481 -7.14 3.42 -15.29
CA VAL A 481 -7.52 3.93 -16.61
C VAL A 481 -9.03 4.10 -16.73
N MET A 482 -9.80 3.16 -16.18
CA MET A 482 -11.26 3.11 -16.25
C MET A 482 -11.88 3.24 -14.87
N SER A 483 -12.93 4.03 -14.77
CA SER A 483 -13.75 4.14 -13.56
C SER A 483 -15.10 3.44 -13.76
N ASP A 484 -15.70 3.01 -12.64
CA ASP A 484 -17.07 2.48 -12.59
C ASP A 484 -17.42 1.40 -13.61
N ILE A 485 -16.48 0.46 -13.84
CA ILE A 485 -16.76 -0.65 -14.75
C ILE A 485 -17.94 -1.50 -14.25
N SER A 486 -18.88 -1.77 -15.12
CA SER A 486 -20.04 -2.63 -14.88
C SER A 486 -20.47 -3.35 -16.17
N GLY A 487 -21.23 -4.43 -16.02
CA GLY A 487 -21.69 -5.26 -17.14
C GLY A 487 -21.77 -6.72 -16.72
N ILE A 488 -22.13 -7.58 -17.66
CA ILE A 488 -22.20 -9.02 -17.46
C ILE A 488 -21.41 -9.75 -18.55
N ALA A 489 -20.86 -10.92 -18.22
CA ALA A 489 -20.13 -11.76 -19.16
C ALA A 489 -20.67 -13.19 -19.20
N SER A 490 -20.67 -13.78 -20.39
CA SER A 490 -20.98 -15.19 -20.63
C SER A 490 -19.92 -15.81 -21.53
N GLY A 491 -19.57 -17.08 -21.31
CA GLY A 491 -18.54 -17.71 -22.13
C GLY A 491 -17.90 -18.93 -21.48
N HIS A 492 -16.62 -19.16 -21.81
CA HIS A 492 -15.79 -20.21 -21.22
C HIS A 492 -14.41 -19.66 -20.89
N ILE A 493 -13.95 -19.80 -19.65
CA ILE A 493 -12.70 -19.26 -19.17
C ILE A 493 -11.98 -20.29 -18.31
N ASP A 494 -10.73 -20.60 -18.68
CA ASP A 494 -9.86 -21.47 -17.90
C ASP A 494 -8.79 -20.65 -17.16
N PHE A 495 -8.65 -20.89 -15.86
CA PHE A 495 -7.56 -20.41 -15.01
C PHE A 495 -6.64 -21.56 -14.68
N PHE A 496 -5.35 -21.44 -14.95
CA PHE A 496 -4.39 -22.52 -14.67
C PHE A 496 -2.99 -22.00 -14.36
N GLY A 497 -2.18 -22.83 -13.70
CA GLY A 497 -0.82 -22.51 -13.34
C GLY A 497 -0.56 -22.38 -11.86
N ARG A 498 0.60 -21.81 -11.48
CA ARG A 498 0.94 -21.62 -10.06
C ARG A 498 0.20 -20.43 -9.48
N PHE A 499 -0.16 -20.45 -8.18
CA PHE A 499 -0.89 -19.34 -7.52
C PHE A 499 -0.21 -17.97 -7.66
N LYS A 500 1.13 -17.93 -7.78
CA LYS A 500 1.88 -16.69 -7.99
C LYS A 500 2.06 -16.30 -9.47
N ALA A 501 1.63 -17.17 -10.39
CA ALA A 501 1.80 -17.00 -11.84
C ALA A 501 0.64 -17.71 -12.57
N LEU A 502 -0.59 -17.21 -12.33
CA LEU A 502 -1.80 -17.73 -12.96
C LEU A 502 -1.87 -17.26 -14.41
N ASN A 503 -2.27 -18.18 -15.26
CA ASN A 503 -2.62 -17.94 -16.65
C ASN A 503 -4.14 -17.98 -16.82
N VAL A 504 -4.64 -17.31 -17.85
CA VAL A 504 -6.04 -17.31 -18.23
C VAL A 504 -6.13 -17.59 -19.74
N THR A 505 -7.13 -18.38 -20.16
CA THR A 505 -7.48 -18.57 -21.56
C THR A 505 -8.99 -18.72 -21.69
N GLY A 506 -9.53 -18.41 -22.87
CA GLY A 506 -10.96 -18.56 -23.11
C GLY A 506 -11.56 -17.46 -23.98
N ASP A 507 -12.86 -17.50 -24.09
CA ASP A 507 -13.68 -16.55 -24.84
C ASP A 507 -14.85 -16.10 -23.97
N ALA A 508 -15.06 -14.79 -23.90
CA ALA A 508 -16.18 -14.21 -23.18
C ALA A 508 -16.94 -13.20 -24.03
N TYR A 509 -18.24 -13.35 -24.13
CA TYR A 509 -19.14 -12.31 -24.63
C TYR A 509 -19.54 -11.39 -23.47
N VAL A 510 -19.18 -10.13 -23.58
CA VAL A 510 -19.52 -9.12 -22.60
C VAL A 510 -20.75 -8.36 -23.08
N GLU A 511 -21.76 -8.25 -22.22
CA GLU A 511 -23.00 -7.55 -22.51
C GLU A 511 -23.12 -6.33 -21.62
N ASN A 512 -23.43 -5.17 -22.24
CA ASN A 512 -23.56 -3.88 -21.56
C ASN A 512 -22.34 -3.53 -20.71
N LEU A 513 -21.13 -3.77 -21.23
CA LEU A 513 -19.91 -3.26 -20.58
C LEU A 513 -19.97 -1.73 -20.59
N ASP A 514 -20.18 -1.15 -19.43
CA ASP A 514 -20.23 0.28 -19.21
C ASP A 514 -19.03 0.72 -18.37
N PHE A 515 -18.27 1.70 -18.86
CA PHE A 515 -17.06 2.20 -18.17
C PHE A 515 -16.84 3.68 -18.43
N GLY A 516 -16.23 4.35 -17.45
CA GLY A 516 -15.83 5.74 -17.54
C GLY A 516 -14.33 5.91 -17.80
N ILE A 517 -13.95 7.00 -18.45
CA ILE A 517 -12.56 7.45 -18.59
C ILE A 517 -12.43 8.78 -17.84
N GLU A 518 -11.85 8.78 -16.65
CA GLU A 518 -11.78 9.97 -15.77
C GLU A 518 -11.06 11.15 -16.42
N TYR A 519 -9.96 10.92 -17.13
CA TYR A 519 -9.17 11.96 -17.79
C TYR A 519 -9.91 12.71 -18.90
N LEU A 520 -10.97 12.10 -19.44
CA LEU A 520 -11.83 12.68 -20.48
C LEU A 520 -13.19 13.06 -19.93
N ASN A 521 -13.53 12.59 -18.72
CA ASN A 521 -14.87 12.63 -18.12
C ASN A 521 -15.95 12.09 -19.06
N THR A 522 -15.64 11.00 -19.76
CA THR A 522 -16.52 10.36 -20.73
C THR A 522 -16.95 8.99 -20.25
N ARG A 523 -18.08 8.51 -20.75
CA ARG A 523 -18.59 7.19 -20.43
C ARG A 523 -19.02 6.48 -21.70
N TYR A 524 -18.66 5.20 -21.79
CA TYR A 524 -18.85 4.39 -22.98
C TYR A 524 -19.50 3.05 -22.63
N ASN A 525 -20.21 2.50 -23.61
CA ASN A 525 -20.87 1.21 -23.50
C ASN A 525 -20.54 0.35 -24.74
N LEU A 526 -20.34 -0.95 -24.51
CA LEU A 526 -20.17 -1.92 -25.60
C LEU A 526 -20.75 -3.30 -25.23
N SER A 527 -21.06 -4.09 -26.22
CA SER A 527 -21.42 -5.51 -26.08
C SER A 527 -20.78 -6.27 -27.22
N ASP A 528 -19.80 -7.13 -26.90
CA ASP A 528 -19.09 -7.92 -27.90
C ASP A 528 -18.22 -9.02 -27.26
N SER A 529 -17.54 -9.79 -28.07
CA SER A 529 -16.63 -10.86 -27.67
C SER A 529 -15.23 -10.34 -27.32
N ILE A 530 -14.68 -10.88 -26.24
CA ILE A 530 -13.30 -10.65 -25.80
C ILE A 530 -12.62 -12.02 -25.72
N HIS A 531 -11.43 -12.12 -26.29
CA HIS A 531 -10.63 -13.34 -26.36
C HIS A 531 -9.46 -13.26 -25.37
N LEU A 532 -9.19 -14.35 -24.70
CA LEU A 532 -8.17 -14.46 -23.67
C LEU A 532 -7.16 -15.55 -24.01
N SER A 533 -5.89 -15.25 -23.89
CA SER A 533 -4.81 -16.25 -23.90
C SER A 533 -3.84 -15.97 -22.75
N PRO A 534 -2.90 -16.86 -22.42
CA PRO A 534 -2.00 -16.70 -21.27
C PRO A 534 -1.17 -15.42 -21.25
N THR A 535 -0.95 -14.84 -22.42
CA THR A 535 -0.13 -13.63 -22.57
C THR A 535 -0.85 -12.47 -23.24
N ARG A 536 -2.07 -12.67 -23.75
CA ARG A 536 -2.74 -11.67 -24.57
C ARG A 536 -4.26 -11.69 -24.39
N ILE A 537 -4.84 -10.51 -24.23
CA ILE A 537 -6.27 -10.23 -24.31
C ILE A 537 -6.51 -9.43 -25.57
N TRP A 538 -7.50 -9.80 -26.42
CA TRP A 538 -7.79 -9.04 -27.63
C TRP A 538 -9.27 -8.99 -27.96
N PHE A 539 -9.63 -8.00 -28.73
CA PHE A 539 -10.97 -7.78 -29.27
C PHE A 539 -10.85 -7.19 -30.68
N ASP A 540 -11.81 -7.48 -31.54
CA ASP A 540 -11.75 -7.06 -32.92
C ASP A 540 -13.08 -6.49 -33.41
N ASN A 541 -13.03 -5.30 -34.01
CA ASN A 541 -14.17 -4.62 -34.63
C ASN A 541 -15.40 -4.45 -33.70
N VAL A 542 -15.20 -4.30 -32.40
CA VAL A 542 -16.28 -4.11 -31.43
C VAL A 542 -16.96 -2.75 -31.64
N THR A 543 -18.27 -2.69 -31.49
CA THR A 543 -19.01 -1.42 -31.55
C THR A 543 -19.08 -0.76 -30.19
N ILE A 544 -18.54 0.45 -30.08
CA ILE A 544 -18.51 1.26 -28.86
C ILE A 544 -19.59 2.36 -29.00
N TYR A 545 -20.35 2.57 -27.96
CA TYR A 545 -21.39 3.60 -27.88
C TYR A 545 -21.03 4.64 -26.83
N ASP A 546 -21.26 5.92 -27.13
CA ASP A 546 -21.23 6.99 -26.15
C ASP A 546 -22.58 7.16 -25.43
N LYS A 547 -22.68 8.11 -24.52
CA LYS A 547 -23.92 8.40 -23.77
C LYS A 547 -25.12 8.83 -24.63
N LEU A 548 -24.87 9.33 -25.85
CA LEU A 548 -25.88 9.74 -26.84
C LEU A 548 -26.16 8.68 -27.89
N LYS A 549 -25.49 7.50 -27.81
CA LYS A 549 -25.58 6.38 -28.75
C LYS A 549 -24.91 6.64 -30.10
N HIS A 550 -23.99 7.60 -30.18
CA HIS A 550 -23.05 7.67 -31.30
C HIS A 550 -22.10 6.49 -31.24
N THR A 551 -21.54 6.13 -32.38
CA THR A 551 -20.77 4.88 -32.51
C THR A 551 -19.34 5.12 -32.94
N ALA A 552 -18.47 4.21 -32.51
CA ALA A 552 -17.12 4.03 -32.99
C ALA A 552 -16.82 2.53 -33.08
N LYS A 553 -15.82 2.14 -33.88
CA LYS A 553 -15.30 0.79 -33.91
C LYS A 553 -13.99 0.68 -33.16
N GLY A 554 -13.88 -0.34 -32.31
CA GLY A 554 -12.68 -0.62 -31.52
C GLY A 554 -12.05 -1.95 -31.91
N SER A 555 -10.73 -1.99 -32.10
CA SER A 555 -9.95 -3.22 -32.21
C SER A 555 -8.66 -3.05 -31.44
N GLY A 556 -8.18 -4.12 -30.83
CA GLY A 556 -6.92 -3.99 -30.09
C GLY A 556 -6.54 -5.23 -29.31
N TRP A 557 -5.38 -5.11 -28.69
CA TRP A 557 -4.87 -6.15 -27.83
C TRP A 557 -4.11 -5.56 -26.63
N ILE A 558 -4.05 -6.36 -25.57
CA ILE A 558 -3.29 -6.11 -24.36
C ILE A 558 -2.42 -7.34 -24.13
N GLU A 559 -1.11 -7.19 -24.15
CA GLU A 559 -0.15 -8.23 -23.80
C GLU A 559 0.35 -8.05 -22.38
N HIS A 560 0.56 -9.15 -21.68
CA HIS A 560 1.01 -9.16 -20.29
C HIS A 560 1.82 -10.42 -19.98
N HIS A 561 2.66 -10.33 -18.94
CA HIS A 561 3.32 -11.49 -18.32
C HIS A 561 2.80 -11.64 -16.89
N ASN A 562 1.89 -12.61 -16.67
CA ASN A 562 1.21 -12.80 -15.37
C ASN A 562 0.54 -11.50 -14.86
N PHE A 563 -0.19 -10.80 -15.72
CA PHE A 563 -0.84 -9.49 -15.49
C PHE A 563 0.12 -8.37 -15.06
N LYS A 564 1.41 -8.50 -15.41
CA LYS A 564 2.45 -7.48 -15.23
C LYS A 564 3.09 -7.14 -16.57
N ASP A 565 3.91 -6.09 -16.59
CA ASP A 565 4.62 -5.63 -17.79
C ASP A 565 3.68 -5.45 -18.98
N VAL A 566 2.57 -4.74 -18.75
CA VAL A 566 1.47 -4.59 -19.69
C VAL A 566 1.89 -3.72 -20.88
N SER A 567 1.71 -4.23 -22.10
CA SER A 567 1.76 -3.46 -23.36
C SER A 567 0.43 -3.58 -24.09
N TYR A 568 0.07 -2.56 -24.86
CA TYR A 568 -1.22 -2.52 -25.56
C TYR A 568 -1.14 -1.73 -26.84
N ASP A 569 -1.99 -2.12 -27.81
CA ASP A 569 -2.23 -1.41 -29.07
C ASP A 569 -3.74 -1.44 -29.33
N ILE A 570 -4.38 -0.29 -29.20
CA ILE A 570 -5.83 -0.12 -29.32
C ILE A 570 -6.10 0.92 -30.41
N ALA A 571 -6.88 0.55 -31.41
CA ALA A 571 -7.36 1.42 -32.45
C ALA A 571 -8.87 1.66 -32.29
N ILE A 572 -9.26 2.92 -32.26
CA ILE A 572 -10.65 3.38 -32.35
C ILE A 572 -10.80 3.99 -33.75
N THR A 573 -11.70 3.46 -34.54
CA THR A 573 -11.92 3.86 -35.92
C THR A 573 -13.39 4.13 -36.17
N GLU A 574 -13.70 4.72 -37.32
CA GLU A 574 -15.08 4.97 -37.78
C GLU A 574 -15.93 5.70 -36.70
N ALA A 575 -15.28 6.52 -35.83
CA ALA A 575 -16.02 7.34 -34.91
C ALA A 575 -16.86 8.38 -35.66
N GLN A 576 -18.13 8.50 -35.29
CA GLN A 576 -19.09 9.45 -35.93
C GLN A 576 -19.76 10.25 -34.84
N ASP A 577 -19.47 11.54 -34.79
CA ASP A 577 -19.94 12.47 -33.74
C ASP A 577 -19.79 11.92 -32.31
N PHE A 578 -18.70 11.16 -32.10
CA PHE A 578 -18.46 10.38 -30.90
C PHE A 578 -17.95 11.29 -29.78
N LEU A 579 -18.56 11.20 -28.57
CA LEU A 579 -18.14 11.99 -27.42
C LEU A 579 -16.70 11.67 -27.04
N SER A 580 -15.79 12.60 -27.29
CA SER A 580 -14.36 12.40 -27.07
C SER A 580 -13.83 13.13 -25.82
N TYR A 581 -14.56 14.17 -25.35
CA TYR A 581 -14.18 14.97 -24.18
C TYR A 581 -15.41 15.64 -23.57
N ASP A 582 -15.51 15.67 -22.20
CA ASP A 582 -16.68 16.27 -21.51
C ASP A 582 -16.30 16.80 -20.12
N MET A 583 -15.24 17.61 -20.04
CA MET A 583 -14.79 18.22 -18.78
C MET A 583 -15.52 19.50 -18.46
N THR A 584 -15.87 19.66 -17.20
CA THR A 584 -16.40 20.92 -16.65
C THR A 584 -15.28 21.85 -16.22
N GLU A 585 -15.58 23.16 -16.07
CA GLU A 585 -14.64 24.16 -15.54
C GLU A 585 -14.05 23.77 -14.18
N ARG A 586 -14.85 23.12 -13.33
CA ARG A 586 -14.40 22.65 -12.00
C ARG A 586 -13.36 21.53 -12.09
N GLN A 587 -13.48 20.66 -13.09
CA GLN A 587 -12.56 19.54 -13.30
C GLN A 587 -11.28 19.96 -14.02
N SER A 588 -11.38 20.89 -14.95
CA SER A 588 -10.25 21.45 -15.70
C SER A 588 -10.41 22.97 -15.87
N PRO A 589 -9.83 23.81 -14.99
CA PRO A 589 -10.08 25.25 -14.99
C PRO A 589 -9.39 26.00 -16.15
N ILE A 590 -8.43 25.36 -16.83
CA ILE A 590 -7.69 25.97 -17.94
C ILE A 590 -8.32 25.64 -19.30
N TYR A 591 -8.81 24.40 -19.46
CA TYR A 591 -9.48 23.96 -20.68
C TYR A 591 -10.63 23.02 -20.34
N TYR A 592 -11.82 23.32 -20.82
CA TYR A 592 -13.03 22.57 -20.52
C TYR A 592 -14.06 22.68 -21.65
N GLY A 593 -15.04 21.77 -21.61
CA GLY A 593 -16.12 21.75 -22.58
C GLY A 593 -16.50 20.33 -22.99
N THR A 594 -17.37 20.25 -24.01
CA THR A 594 -17.83 18.98 -24.59
C THR A 594 -17.41 18.92 -26.04
N ILE A 595 -16.68 17.88 -26.45
CA ILE A 595 -16.20 17.69 -27.82
C ILE A 595 -16.72 16.36 -28.34
N TYR A 596 -17.37 16.42 -29.46
CA TYR A 596 -17.73 15.28 -30.30
C TYR A 596 -16.76 15.20 -31.48
N GLY A 597 -16.27 14.00 -31.81
CA GLY A 597 -15.28 13.82 -32.87
C GLY A 597 -15.70 12.76 -33.89
N THR A 598 -15.38 13.03 -35.14
CA THR A 598 -15.50 12.09 -36.25
C THR A 598 -14.11 11.78 -36.81
N GLY A 599 -13.70 10.49 -36.78
CA GLY A 599 -12.34 10.12 -37.17
C GLY A 599 -11.79 8.88 -36.49
N SER A 600 -10.52 8.92 -36.10
CA SER A 600 -9.83 7.77 -35.50
C SER A 600 -8.85 8.16 -34.39
N THR A 601 -8.59 7.20 -33.50
CA THR A 601 -7.61 7.32 -32.43
C THR A 601 -6.80 6.03 -32.33
N MET A 602 -5.49 6.14 -32.17
CA MET A 602 -4.60 5.01 -31.87
C MET A 602 -3.95 5.22 -30.49
N ILE A 603 -4.01 4.21 -29.64
CA ILE A 603 -3.46 4.25 -28.28
C ILE A 603 -2.48 3.08 -28.16
N LYS A 604 -1.18 3.38 -28.01
CA LYS A 604 -0.12 2.39 -27.85
C LYS A 604 0.58 2.59 -26.53
N GLY A 605 0.82 1.49 -25.82
CA GLY A 605 1.53 1.55 -24.54
C GLY A 605 2.51 0.41 -24.38
N SER A 606 3.55 0.70 -23.62
CA SER A 606 4.52 -0.25 -23.10
C SER A 606 4.88 0.16 -21.67
N PRO A 607 5.54 -0.68 -20.88
CA PRO A 607 5.92 -0.32 -19.50
C PRO A 607 6.68 1.02 -19.45
N GLY A 608 6.08 2.02 -18.79
CA GLY A 608 6.65 3.35 -18.65
C GLY A 608 6.45 4.33 -19.81
N GLN A 609 5.71 3.97 -20.86
CA GLN A 609 5.42 4.86 -21.99
C GLN A 609 4.03 4.61 -22.59
N THR A 610 3.29 5.70 -22.83
CA THR A 610 2.01 5.68 -23.57
C THR A 610 2.07 6.72 -24.68
N GLN A 611 1.63 6.35 -25.88
CA GLN A 611 1.45 7.23 -27.02
C GLN A 611 -0.01 7.22 -27.45
N ILE A 612 -0.58 8.39 -27.67
CA ILE A 612 -1.95 8.58 -28.16
C ILE A 612 -1.90 9.49 -29.39
N ASP A 613 -2.32 8.95 -30.51
CA ASP A 613 -2.41 9.66 -31.79
C ASP A 613 -3.89 9.79 -32.18
N VAL A 614 -4.38 11.01 -32.27
CA VAL A 614 -5.79 11.32 -32.61
C VAL A 614 -5.82 12.08 -33.92
N ASN A 615 -6.69 11.65 -34.83
CA ASN A 615 -6.98 12.35 -36.06
C ASN A 615 -8.50 12.45 -36.23
N MET A 616 -9.05 13.60 -35.86
CA MET A 616 -10.50 13.80 -35.79
C MET A 616 -10.90 15.18 -36.28
N SER A 617 -12.08 15.26 -36.91
CA SER A 617 -12.81 16.51 -37.11
C SER A 617 -13.84 16.71 -35.99
N THR A 618 -14.08 17.96 -35.59
CA THR A 618 -15.07 18.29 -34.54
C THR A 618 -16.47 18.09 -35.05
N GLY A 619 -17.29 17.37 -34.28
CA GLY A 619 -18.71 17.15 -34.58
C GLY A 619 -19.59 18.32 -34.17
N ASP A 620 -20.85 18.23 -34.57
CA ASP A 620 -21.89 19.17 -34.22
C ASP A 620 -22.05 19.28 -32.68
N GLN A 621 -22.45 20.47 -32.19
CA GLN A 621 -22.62 20.75 -30.75
C GLN A 621 -21.32 20.71 -29.91
N SER A 622 -20.15 20.55 -30.53
CA SER A 622 -18.89 20.70 -29.83
C SER A 622 -18.69 22.12 -29.31
N LYS A 623 -18.33 22.24 -28.05
CA LYS A 623 -18.03 23.49 -27.38
C LYS A 623 -16.79 23.33 -26.53
N PHE A 624 -15.78 24.11 -26.83
CA PHE A 624 -14.50 24.07 -26.13
C PHE A 624 -14.14 25.44 -25.60
N THR A 625 -13.70 25.51 -24.35
CA THR A 625 -13.26 26.76 -23.71
C THR A 625 -11.81 26.62 -23.28
N PHE A 626 -11.00 27.60 -23.66
CA PHE A 626 -9.61 27.72 -23.26
C PHE A 626 -9.41 29.04 -22.49
N VAL A 627 -8.72 28.98 -21.34
CA VAL A 627 -8.49 30.13 -20.45
C VAL A 627 -7.02 30.51 -20.52
N LEU A 628 -6.72 31.71 -21.03
CA LEU A 628 -5.35 32.23 -21.18
C LEU A 628 -4.82 32.90 -19.91
N SER A 629 -5.68 33.64 -19.20
CA SER A 629 -5.34 34.34 -17.97
C SER A 629 -5.56 33.45 -16.75
N GLY A 630 -4.56 33.27 -15.93
CA GLY A 630 -4.75 32.63 -14.63
C GLY A 630 -3.69 31.67 -14.16
N SER A 631 -2.57 31.59 -14.84
CA SER A 631 -1.41 30.86 -14.31
C SER A 631 -0.34 31.74 -13.68
N GLU A 632 -0.62 33.01 -13.36
CA GLU A 632 -0.11 33.52 -12.09
C GLU A 632 -1.03 32.94 -11.01
N ALA A 633 -1.07 31.62 -10.93
CA ALA A 633 -1.28 30.94 -9.67
C ALA A 633 -0.40 31.70 -8.70
N ALA A 634 -0.98 32.21 -7.63
CA ALA A 634 -0.27 32.69 -6.48
C ALA A 634 0.91 31.73 -6.29
N GLY A 635 2.08 32.16 -6.70
CA GLY A 635 3.32 31.48 -6.40
C GLY A 635 3.25 31.30 -4.92
N ASP A 636 3.56 30.12 -4.44
CA ASP A 636 3.72 29.84 -3.03
C ASP A 636 4.61 30.97 -2.46
N TYR A 637 3.96 31.98 -1.91
CA TYR A 637 4.64 32.95 -1.09
C TYR A 637 4.88 32.25 0.24
N ASP A 638 6.04 31.64 0.37
CA ASP A 638 6.61 31.02 1.58
C ASP A 638 6.77 31.96 2.79
N PHE A 639 6.06 33.09 2.83
CA PHE A 639 6.17 34.05 3.94
C PHE A 639 5.09 33.91 5.02
N ILE A 640 4.10 33.06 4.84
CA ILE A 640 3.05 32.88 5.84
C ILE A 640 3.07 31.41 6.32
N THR A 641 3.85 31.17 7.36
CA THR A 641 3.79 29.93 8.11
C THR A 641 2.70 30.06 9.19
N PHE A 642 1.56 29.38 9.02
CA PHE A 642 0.55 29.28 10.06
C PHE A 642 1.06 28.33 11.17
N THR A 643 1.56 28.90 12.28
CA THR A 643 1.83 28.13 13.49
C THR A 643 0.53 27.94 14.28
N ASN A 644 0.06 26.70 14.43
CA ASN A 644 -1.04 26.35 15.30
C ASN A 644 -0.57 26.46 16.76
N SER A 645 -0.83 27.61 17.41
CA SER A 645 -0.84 27.72 18.86
C SER A 645 -2.22 27.28 19.36
N GLY A 646 -2.25 26.15 20.08
CA GLY A 646 -3.48 25.56 20.54
C GLY A 646 -4.30 26.48 21.45
N LYS A 647 -5.63 26.44 21.28
CA LYS A 647 -6.66 26.35 22.32
C LYS A 647 -8.07 26.24 21.72
N GLN A 648 -8.71 25.13 22.12
CA GLN A 648 -10.13 24.96 22.48
C GLN A 648 -11.27 25.63 21.68
N ASN A 649 -12.15 24.71 21.20
CA ASN A 649 -13.61 24.79 21.14
C ASN A 649 -14.27 26.04 20.57
N THR A 650 -14.88 25.88 19.41
CA THR A 650 -16.34 26.13 19.27
C THR A 650 -16.83 25.65 17.90
N LYS A 651 -18.06 25.17 17.86
CA LYS A 651 -18.86 24.72 16.72
C LYS A 651 -18.73 25.62 15.48
N ILE A 652 -18.30 25.04 14.35
CA ILE A 652 -18.60 25.58 13.01
C ILE A 652 -18.83 24.37 12.10
N GLY A 653 -20.05 23.92 11.97
CA GLY A 653 -20.54 23.26 10.78
C GLY A 653 -20.75 24.32 9.72
N GLU A 654 -20.36 24.05 8.49
CA GLU A 654 -20.66 24.74 7.22
C GLU A 654 -19.50 25.35 6.41
N LEU A 655 -18.22 25.07 6.68
CA LEU A 655 -17.14 25.55 5.79
C LEU A 655 -16.06 24.48 5.43
N GLN A 656 -16.39 23.20 5.50
CA GLN A 656 -15.41 22.13 5.22
C GLN A 656 -15.50 21.50 3.82
N ALA A 657 -16.45 21.86 2.98
CA ALA A 657 -16.60 21.23 1.65
C ALA A 657 -15.53 21.68 0.64
N ASP A 658 -15.14 22.95 0.65
CA ASP A 658 -14.22 23.48 -0.37
C ASP A 658 -12.73 23.18 -0.14
N SER A 659 -12.32 23.00 1.11
CA SER A 659 -10.93 22.67 1.45
C SER A 659 -10.55 21.20 1.19
N ILE A 660 -11.53 20.30 1.17
CA ILE A 660 -11.32 18.87 0.93
C ILE A 660 -11.11 18.58 -0.55
N VAL A 661 -11.78 19.31 -1.43
CA VAL A 661 -11.67 19.12 -2.89
C VAL A 661 -10.31 19.61 -3.41
N ILE A 662 -9.81 20.74 -2.89
CA ILE A 662 -8.47 21.26 -3.26
C ILE A 662 -7.35 20.33 -2.75
N LYS A 663 -7.49 19.78 -1.54
CA LYS A 663 -6.54 18.78 -1.01
C LYS A 663 -6.57 17.45 -1.76
N ASN A 664 -7.72 17.01 -2.25
CA ASN A 664 -7.81 15.78 -3.04
C ASN A 664 -7.22 15.94 -4.44
N ASN A 665 -7.39 17.10 -5.08
CA ASN A 665 -6.77 17.37 -6.38
C ASN A 665 -5.25 17.58 -6.28
N ALA A 666 -4.76 18.22 -5.20
CA ALA A 666 -3.32 18.30 -4.92
C ALA A 666 -2.73 16.93 -4.57
N ARG A 667 -3.46 16.08 -3.81
CA ARG A 667 -3.05 14.69 -3.54
C ARG A 667 -3.14 13.78 -4.77
N MET A 668 -4.07 13.99 -5.70
CA MET A 668 -4.07 13.27 -6.98
C MET A 668 -2.88 13.67 -7.84
N MET A 669 -2.48 14.96 -7.87
CA MET A 669 -1.26 15.39 -8.54
C MET A 669 0.03 14.96 -7.83
N GLU A 670 0.07 14.91 -6.50
CA GLU A 670 1.20 14.35 -5.73
C GLU A 670 1.26 12.82 -5.80
N ASN A 671 0.15 12.12 -5.75
CA ASN A 671 0.12 10.66 -5.92
C ASN A 671 0.44 10.24 -7.37
N SER A 672 0.17 11.08 -8.37
CA SER A 672 0.65 10.83 -9.74
C SER A 672 2.17 11.06 -9.90
N LYS A 673 2.81 11.81 -9.00
CA LYS A 673 4.28 12.00 -8.98
C LYS A 673 5.05 10.88 -8.27
N ILE A 674 4.39 9.99 -7.53
CA ILE A 674 5.05 8.95 -6.71
C ILE A 674 4.92 7.53 -7.28
N GLN A 675 4.09 7.31 -8.29
CA GLN A 675 4.01 6.00 -8.97
C GLN A 675 4.39 6.12 -10.43
N ASN A 676 5.59 5.66 -10.77
CA ASN A 676 6.12 5.39 -12.11
C ASN A 676 5.71 6.45 -13.14
N SER A 677 6.56 7.44 -13.37
CA SER A 677 6.41 8.42 -14.44
C SER A 677 6.40 7.70 -15.81
N SER A 678 5.24 7.19 -16.20
CA SER A 678 5.02 6.77 -17.57
C SER A 678 5.08 8.00 -18.45
N ALA A 679 5.97 8.02 -19.42
CA ALA A 679 6.01 9.08 -20.42
C ALA A 679 4.72 9.01 -21.25
N LEU A 680 3.91 10.08 -21.22
CA LEU A 680 2.74 10.25 -22.07
C LEU A 680 3.10 11.15 -23.24
N ASN A 681 2.97 10.64 -24.45
CA ASN A 681 3.06 11.40 -25.70
C ASN A 681 1.66 11.48 -26.32
N LEU A 682 1.19 12.69 -26.56
CA LEU A 682 -0.12 12.96 -27.12
C LEU A 682 0.03 13.78 -28.39
N ASN A 683 -0.48 13.29 -29.52
CA ASN A 683 -0.54 13.98 -30.79
C ASN A 683 -2.00 14.09 -31.24
N LEU A 684 -2.57 15.28 -31.19
CA LEU A 684 -3.95 15.53 -31.60
C LEU A 684 -3.96 16.35 -32.88
N GLN A 685 -4.32 15.75 -34.00
CA GLN A 685 -4.64 16.42 -35.23
C GLN A 685 -6.15 16.64 -35.30
N ILE A 686 -6.56 17.89 -35.11
CA ILE A 686 -7.98 18.27 -35.02
C ILE A 686 -8.34 19.17 -36.19
N GLU A 687 -9.32 18.76 -36.97
CA GLU A 687 -9.99 19.61 -37.92
C GLU A 687 -11.22 20.24 -37.27
N ALA A 688 -11.12 21.50 -36.88
CA ALA A 688 -12.24 22.22 -36.36
C ALA A 688 -13.22 22.59 -37.49
N THR A 689 -14.49 22.23 -37.31
CA THR A 689 -15.58 22.53 -38.26
C THR A 689 -16.31 23.82 -37.84
N ASN A 690 -17.00 24.43 -38.75
CA ASN A 690 -17.76 25.67 -38.51
C ASN A 690 -18.97 25.51 -37.60
N GLN A 691 -19.28 24.30 -37.18
CA GLN A 691 -20.38 23.98 -36.25
C GLN A 691 -19.89 23.89 -34.80
N ALA A 692 -18.60 23.71 -34.60
CA ALA A 692 -17.99 23.68 -33.27
C ALA A 692 -17.78 25.12 -32.74
N GLN A 693 -18.18 25.36 -31.50
CA GLN A 693 -17.95 26.64 -30.82
C GLN A 693 -16.66 26.60 -30.03
N MET A 694 -15.77 27.56 -30.30
CA MET A 694 -14.59 27.82 -29.50
C MET A 694 -14.77 29.07 -28.65
N ASN A 695 -14.43 28.98 -27.38
CA ASN A 695 -14.40 30.08 -26.44
C ASN A 695 -12.95 30.32 -26.00
N LEU A 696 -12.47 31.52 -26.10
CA LEU A 696 -11.16 31.93 -25.62
C LEU A 696 -11.34 32.98 -24.54
N ILE A 697 -11.08 32.66 -23.29
CA ILE A 697 -11.12 33.59 -22.16
C ILE A 697 -9.74 34.24 -22.04
N MET A 698 -9.64 35.50 -22.34
CA MET A 698 -8.38 36.25 -22.29
C MET A 698 -8.09 36.72 -20.86
N ASP A 699 -9.12 37.19 -20.17
CA ASP A 699 -9.07 37.56 -18.76
C ASP A 699 -10.39 37.22 -18.07
N LYS A 700 -10.31 36.31 -17.09
CA LYS A 700 -11.45 35.81 -16.33
C LYS A 700 -12.00 36.86 -15.36
N SER A 701 -11.14 37.73 -14.83
CA SER A 701 -11.51 38.78 -13.87
C SER A 701 -12.33 39.90 -14.50
N THR A 702 -11.98 40.30 -15.73
CA THR A 702 -12.64 41.34 -16.49
C THR A 702 -13.78 40.79 -17.35
N GLY A 703 -13.84 39.48 -17.58
CA GLY A 703 -14.81 38.84 -18.47
C GLY A 703 -14.42 38.95 -19.96
N ASP A 704 -13.18 39.33 -20.28
CA ASP A 704 -12.66 39.42 -21.64
C ASP A 704 -12.68 38.03 -22.31
N MET A 705 -13.55 37.86 -23.29
CA MET A 705 -13.78 36.56 -23.91
C MET A 705 -14.19 36.67 -25.39
N ILE A 706 -13.60 35.80 -26.19
CA ILE A 706 -13.99 35.57 -27.58
C ILE A 706 -14.83 34.30 -27.63
N LYS A 707 -16.02 34.36 -28.17
CA LYS A 707 -16.89 33.24 -28.51
C LYS A 707 -17.07 33.19 -30.01
N ALA A 708 -16.61 32.13 -30.66
CA ALA A 708 -16.72 32.07 -32.13
C ALA A 708 -16.90 30.66 -32.61
N THR A 709 -17.51 30.52 -33.78
CA THR A 709 -17.46 29.36 -34.66
C THR A 709 -16.58 29.68 -35.86
N GLY A 710 -15.92 28.67 -36.39
CA GLY A 710 -15.00 28.81 -37.48
C GLY A 710 -14.41 27.46 -37.90
N GLN A 711 -13.41 27.53 -38.75
CA GLN A 711 -12.78 26.30 -39.26
C GLN A 711 -11.25 26.42 -39.25
N GLY A 712 -10.58 25.27 -39.09
CA GLY A 712 -9.12 25.23 -39.13
C GLY A 712 -8.53 23.91 -38.76
N SER A 713 -7.29 23.71 -39.08
CA SER A 713 -6.52 22.52 -38.72
C SER A 713 -5.55 22.91 -37.60
N ILE A 714 -5.64 22.17 -36.50
CA ILE A 714 -4.84 22.39 -35.29
C ILE A 714 -4.13 21.09 -34.94
N LEU A 715 -2.82 21.15 -34.77
CA LEU A 715 -1.99 20.08 -34.23
C LEU A 715 -1.58 20.44 -32.79
N LEU A 716 -1.97 19.61 -31.83
CA LEU A 716 -1.53 19.68 -30.45
C LEU A 716 -0.56 18.55 -30.18
N GLU A 717 0.63 18.87 -29.70
CA GLU A 717 1.64 17.92 -29.22
C GLU A 717 1.87 18.15 -27.73
N TYR A 718 1.86 17.08 -26.96
CA TYR A 718 2.18 17.10 -25.53
C TYR A 718 3.08 15.95 -25.18
N ASN A 719 4.16 16.25 -24.44
CA ASN A 719 5.05 15.25 -23.85
C ASN A 719 5.11 15.49 -22.33
N SER A 720 4.66 14.51 -21.56
CA SER A 720 4.60 14.64 -20.09
C SER A 720 5.98 14.77 -19.42
N MET A 721 7.05 14.31 -20.07
CA MET A 721 8.44 14.43 -19.56
C MET A 721 8.98 15.86 -19.70
N GLU A 722 8.57 16.55 -20.75
CA GLU A 722 8.93 17.97 -21.00
C GLU A 722 7.95 18.92 -20.28
N GLY A 723 6.71 18.45 -20.06
CA GLY A 723 5.65 19.26 -19.45
C GLY A 723 5.07 20.34 -20.37
N ASP A 724 5.57 20.46 -21.58
CA ASP A 724 5.21 21.50 -22.53
C ASP A 724 4.10 21.04 -23.49
N ILE A 725 3.10 21.93 -23.68
CA ILE A 725 2.08 21.79 -24.72
C ILE A 725 2.50 22.63 -25.91
N LYS A 726 2.52 22.07 -27.10
CA LYS A 726 2.79 22.77 -28.35
C LYS A 726 1.57 22.74 -29.24
N LEU A 727 1.15 23.90 -29.71
CA LEU A 727 0.03 24.10 -30.65
C LEU A 727 0.54 24.64 -31.97
N TYR A 728 0.11 24.04 -33.07
CA TYR A 728 0.43 24.50 -34.43
C TYR A 728 -0.84 24.58 -35.26
N GLY A 729 -0.84 25.48 -36.24
CA GLY A 729 -1.93 25.64 -37.20
C GLY A 729 -2.66 26.96 -37.08
N SER A 730 -3.85 27.06 -37.62
CA SER A 730 -4.66 28.23 -37.57
C SER A 730 -6.16 27.95 -37.55
N TYR A 731 -6.89 28.83 -36.89
CA TYR A 731 -8.34 28.81 -36.81
C TYR A 731 -8.91 30.09 -37.36
N VAL A 732 -9.73 29.98 -38.40
CA VAL A 732 -10.38 31.12 -39.07
C VAL A 732 -11.79 31.26 -38.54
N LEU A 733 -12.12 32.41 -38.00
CA LEU A 733 -13.39 32.72 -37.37
C LEU A 733 -14.42 33.09 -38.47
N GLU A 734 -15.60 32.46 -38.40
CA GLU A 734 -16.71 32.77 -39.35
C GLU A 734 -17.76 33.67 -38.70
N LYS A 735 -18.16 33.34 -37.50
CA LYS A 735 -19.15 34.07 -36.71
C LYS A 735 -18.75 34.05 -35.25
N GLY A 736 -19.02 35.14 -34.56
CA GLY A 736 -18.76 35.22 -33.14
C GLY A 736 -18.97 36.55 -32.50
N SER A 737 -18.70 36.61 -31.19
CA SER A 737 -18.69 37.83 -30.41
C SER A 737 -17.40 37.94 -29.61
N TYR A 738 -16.91 39.11 -29.46
CA TYR A 738 -15.85 39.45 -28.55
C TYR A 738 -16.42 40.36 -27.45
N ASN A 739 -16.50 39.81 -26.22
CA ASN A 739 -16.85 40.60 -25.04
C ASN A 739 -15.57 41.31 -24.59
N PHE A 740 -15.43 42.58 -24.95
CA PHE A 740 -14.28 43.44 -24.67
C PHE A 740 -14.52 44.26 -23.42
N SER A 741 -13.61 44.21 -22.46
CA SER A 741 -13.62 45.03 -21.26
C SER A 741 -12.40 45.95 -21.22
N LEU A 742 -12.63 47.26 -21.06
CA LEU A 742 -11.56 48.23 -20.88
C LEU A 742 -11.53 48.72 -19.43
N GLN A 743 -10.50 48.33 -18.68
CA GLN A 743 -10.23 48.77 -17.29
C GLN A 743 -11.43 48.59 -16.33
N ASP A 744 -12.27 47.59 -16.53
CA ASP A 744 -13.51 47.28 -15.76
C ASP A 744 -14.57 48.44 -15.80
N ILE A 745 -14.37 49.45 -16.66
CA ILE A 745 -15.26 50.60 -16.76
C ILE A 745 -16.22 50.45 -17.92
N ILE A 746 -15.75 49.94 -19.05
CA ILE A 746 -16.52 49.83 -20.28
C ILE A 746 -16.50 48.40 -20.76
N THR A 747 -17.65 47.74 -20.77
CA THR A 747 -17.82 46.42 -21.39
C THR A 747 -18.73 46.52 -22.60
N ARG A 748 -18.30 46.01 -23.76
CA ARG A 748 -19.04 45.99 -25.01
C ARG A 748 -18.89 44.67 -25.75
N ASP A 749 -19.99 44.19 -26.31
CA ASP A 749 -20.01 43.02 -27.17
C ASP A 749 -19.80 43.44 -28.64
N PHE A 750 -18.68 43.13 -29.21
CA PHE A 750 -18.35 43.32 -30.62
C PHE A 750 -18.71 42.05 -31.41
N SER A 751 -19.33 42.18 -32.59
CA SER A 751 -19.50 41.09 -33.53
C SER A 751 -18.24 40.83 -34.32
N ILE A 752 -17.71 39.64 -34.30
CA ILE A 752 -16.48 39.25 -35.02
C ILE A 752 -16.73 39.25 -36.51
N LYS A 753 -15.84 39.89 -37.27
CA LYS A 753 -15.87 39.91 -38.74
C LYS A 753 -15.35 38.56 -39.28
N GLU A 754 -16.06 38.01 -40.26
CA GLU A 754 -15.65 36.80 -40.98
C GLU A 754 -14.24 36.95 -41.57
N GLY A 755 -13.41 35.89 -41.46
CA GLY A 755 -12.03 35.89 -41.90
C GLY A 755 -11.02 36.30 -40.82
N SER A 756 -11.46 36.71 -39.63
CA SER A 756 -10.60 36.92 -38.46
C SER A 756 -9.89 35.59 -38.13
N ARG A 757 -8.62 35.66 -37.67
CA ARG A 757 -7.78 34.49 -37.55
C ARG A 757 -7.05 34.42 -36.19
N VAL A 758 -6.90 33.20 -35.68
CA VAL A 758 -6.03 32.84 -34.56
C VAL A 758 -4.98 31.88 -35.07
N SER A 759 -3.69 32.15 -34.90
CA SER A 759 -2.60 31.35 -35.43
C SER A 759 -1.67 30.88 -34.32
N PHE A 760 -1.37 29.58 -34.29
CA PHE A 760 -0.57 28.89 -33.30
C PHE A 760 0.80 28.52 -33.86
N HIS A 761 1.89 28.76 -33.12
CA HIS A 761 3.28 28.61 -33.56
C HIS A 761 4.15 27.85 -32.55
N GLY A 762 3.59 26.97 -31.77
CA GLY A 762 4.25 26.17 -30.74
C GLY A 762 3.73 26.50 -29.33
N ASP A 763 4.30 27.51 -28.66
CA ASP A 763 3.84 27.94 -27.33
C ASP A 763 2.40 28.49 -27.42
N PRO A 764 1.41 27.88 -26.69
CA PRO A 764 0.03 28.38 -26.66
C PRO A 764 -0.07 29.85 -26.23
N MET A 765 0.85 30.30 -25.39
CA MET A 765 0.90 31.68 -24.89
C MET A 765 1.52 32.67 -25.91
N ALA A 766 2.16 32.17 -26.98
CA ALA A 766 2.66 32.95 -28.11
C ALA A 766 1.71 32.89 -29.32
N THR A 767 0.41 32.70 -29.07
CA THR A 767 -0.64 32.72 -30.11
C THR A 767 -0.76 34.10 -30.74
N ASN A 768 -0.81 34.14 -32.06
CA ASN A 768 -0.97 35.36 -32.79
C ASN A 768 -2.44 35.61 -33.17
N LEU A 769 -2.94 36.77 -32.83
CA LEU A 769 -4.29 37.23 -33.13
C LEU A 769 -4.29 38.15 -34.34
N ASP A 770 -5.28 38.01 -35.21
CA ASP A 770 -5.65 38.92 -36.30
C ASP A 770 -7.18 38.92 -36.36
N ILE A 771 -7.78 39.72 -35.48
CA ILE A 771 -9.23 39.73 -35.26
C ILE A 771 -9.78 41.12 -35.50
N SER A 772 -10.75 41.21 -36.38
CA SER A 772 -11.56 42.41 -36.55
C SER A 772 -12.95 42.18 -35.98
N ALA A 773 -13.41 43.06 -35.15
CA ALA A 773 -14.74 42.98 -34.53
C ALA A 773 -15.49 44.34 -34.59
N ILE A 774 -16.78 44.30 -34.80
CA ILE A 774 -17.61 45.47 -35.11
C ILE A 774 -18.65 45.67 -34.01
N TYR A 775 -18.72 46.85 -33.49
CA TYR A 775 -19.79 47.33 -32.61
C TYR A 775 -20.60 48.43 -33.31
N SER A 776 -21.88 48.15 -33.52
CA SER A 776 -22.76 49.09 -34.19
C SER A 776 -23.57 49.89 -33.16
N LEU A 777 -23.57 51.22 -33.27
CA LEU A 777 -24.32 52.12 -32.40
C LEU A 777 -24.90 53.25 -33.21
N SER A 778 -25.83 53.96 -32.63
CA SER A 778 -26.33 55.23 -33.18
C SER A 778 -25.72 56.37 -32.38
N ALA A 779 -24.93 57.23 -33.05
CA ALA A 779 -24.27 58.36 -32.41
C ALA A 779 -24.88 59.69 -32.97
N ASN A 780 -24.89 60.71 -32.15
CA ASN A 780 -25.25 62.08 -32.62
C ASN A 780 -24.05 62.61 -33.43
N LEU A 781 -24.36 63.26 -34.54
CA LEU A 781 -23.33 63.88 -35.36
C LEU A 781 -22.44 64.87 -34.55
N LEU A 782 -23.05 65.57 -33.56
CA LEU A 782 -22.33 66.44 -32.65
C LEU A 782 -21.28 65.77 -31.83
N ASP A 783 -21.53 64.47 -31.43
CA ASP A 783 -20.56 63.66 -30.68
C ASP A 783 -19.39 63.19 -31.56
N LEU A 784 -19.54 63.20 -32.86
CA LEU A 784 -18.53 62.80 -33.83
C LEU A 784 -17.65 63.93 -34.25
N ASP A 785 -18.18 65.17 -34.40
CA ASP A 785 -17.46 66.37 -34.75
C ASP A 785 -18.16 67.62 -34.20
N GLU A 786 -17.42 68.39 -33.36
CA GLU A 786 -17.94 69.62 -32.72
C GLU A 786 -18.30 70.67 -33.72
N ASN A 787 -17.84 70.61 -34.96
CA ASN A 787 -18.21 71.57 -36.03
C ASN A 787 -19.69 71.55 -36.38
N PHE A 788 -20.38 70.47 -36.11
CA PHE A 788 -21.86 70.32 -36.28
C PHE A 788 -22.66 71.03 -35.20
N ALA A 789 -22.06 71.64 -34.17
CA ALA A 789 -22.74 72.43 -33.15
C ALA A 789 -23.43 73.65 -33.68
N ASN A 790 -22.96 74.24 -34.80
CA ASN A 790 -23.47 75.45 -35.41
C ASN A 790 -24.68 75.18 -36.34
N ASP A 791 -25.02 73.94 -36.65
CA ASP A 791 -26.14 73.55 -37.47
C ASP A 791 -27.19 72.82 -36.59
N LYS A 792 -28.35 73.39 -36.41
CA LYS A 792 -29.44 72.89 -35.54
C LYS A 792 -30.04 71.59 -36.01
N GLU A 793 -29.98 71.33 -37.33
CA GLU A 793 -30.49 69.99 -37.84
C GLU A 793 -29.44 68.95 -37.72
N LEU A 794 -28.21 69.26 -38.06
CA LEU A 794 -27.12 68.26 -37.96
C LEU A 794 -26.76 67.91 -36.51
N SER A 795 -26.84 68.92 -35.60
CA SER A 795 -26.58 68.66 -34.16
C SER A 795 -27.60 67.75 -33.43
N ARG A 796 -28.76 67.50 -34.07
CA ARG A 796 -29.80 66.58 -33.55
C ARG A 796 -29.92 65.32 -34.37
N THR A 797 -29.16 65.17 -35.43
CA THR A 797 -29.22 64.03 -36.32
C THR A 797 -28.39 62.90 -35.73
N THR A 798 -29.01 61.69 -35.53
CA THR A 798 -28.32 60.48 -35.18
C THR A 798 -28.05 59.67 -36.43
N VAL A 799 -26.81 59.17 -36.55
CA VAL A 799 -26.37 58.33 -37.67
C VAL A 799 -25.89 57.03 -37.15
N PRO A 800 -26.10 55.91 -37.90
CA PRO A 800 -25.53 54.63 -37.53
C PRO A 800 -24.03 54.67 -37.76
N VAL A 801 -23.27 54.35 -36.70
CA VAL A 801 -21.81 54.29 -36.67
C VAL A 801 -21.36 52.90 -36.33
N GLN A 802 -20.34 52.41 -36.97
CA GLN A 802 -19.63 51.20 -36.60
C GLN A 802 -18.26 51.55 -36.01
N THR A 803 -18.05 51.07 -34.78
CA THR A 803 -16.72 51.02 -34.19
C THR A 803 -16.09 49.68 -34.56
N ILE A 804 -14.96 49.73 -35.23
CA ILE A 804 -14.19 48.55 -35.62
C ILE A 804 -13.03 48.41 -34.65
N LEU A 805 -12.99 47.33 -33.91
CA LEU A 805 -11.88 46.99 -33.07
C LEU A 805 -11.01 45.96 -33.81
N ASN A 806 -9.77 46.32 -34.08
CA ASN A 806 -8.75 45.46 -34.66
C ASN A 806 -7.79 45.02 -33.52
N VAL A 807 -7.74 43.72 -33.29
CA VAL A 807 -6.87 43.08 -32.30
C VAL A 807 -5.82 42.28 -33.06
N SER A 808 -4.56 42.67 -32.93
CA SER A 808 -3.48 42.01 -33.66
C SER A 808 -2.27 41.72 -32.79
N GLY A 809 -1.43 40.77 -33.23
CA GLY A 809 -0.18 40.41 -32.53
C GLY A 809 -0.31 39.34 -31.47
N ASP A 810 0.63 39.28 -30.55
CA ASP A 810 0.75 38.28 -29.50
C ASP A 810 -0.40 38.37 -28.50
N VAL A 811 -1.05 37.26 -28.18
CA VAL A 811 -2.24 37.20 -27.28
C VAL A 811 -1.96 37.73 -25.88
N ARG A 812 -0.70 37.70 -25.39
CA ARG A 812 -0.30 38.25 -24.07
C ARG A 812 -0.23 39.81 -24.06
N ARG A 813 0.01 40.41 -25.22
CA ARG A 813 0.07 41.89 -25.41
C ARG A 813 -0.47 42.21 -26.78
N PRO A 814 -1.79 42.11 -26.99
CA PRO A 814 -2.36 42.43 -28.28
C PRO A 814 -2.32 43.93 -28.53
N ASP A 815 -2.03 44.28 -29.77
CA ASP A 815 -2.19 45.65 -30.25
C ASP A 815 -3.66 45.87 -30.54
N LEU A 816 -4.23 46.86 -29.85
CA LEU A 816 -5.63 47.28 -30.02
C LEU A 816 -5.73 48.56 -30.81
N ASN A 817 -6.40 48.49 -31.93
CA ASN A 817 -6.67 49.67 -32.77
C ASN A 817 -8.16 49.85 -33.01
N PHE A 818 -8.66 51.05 -32.83
CA PHE A 818 -10.08 51.39 -33.02
C PHE A 818 -10.24 52.27 -34.25
N ASP A 819 -11.10 51.88 -35.16
CA ASP A 819 -11.51 52.65 -36.31
C ASP A 819 -13.02 52.96 -36.24
N LEU A 820 -13.41 54.11 -36.77
CA LEU A 820 -14.81 54.51 -36.87
C LEU A 820 -15.23 54.53 -38.35
N SER A 821 -16.34 53.87 -38.64
CA SER A 821 -16.96 53.91 -39.97
C SER A 821 -18.40 54.38 -39.89
N LEU A 822 -18.77 55.36 -40.69
CA LEU A 822 -20.15 55.79 -40.90
C LEU A 822 -20.83 54.85 -41.88
N ILE A 823 -21.99 54.29 -41.48
CA ILE A 823 -22.78 53.44 -42.38
C ILE A 823 -23.56 54.35 -43.31
N HIS A 824 -23.10 54.42 -44.55
CA HIS A 824 -23.89 55.13 -45.60
C HIS A 824 -25.03 54.19 -46.02
N ILE A 825 -26.32 54.66 -45.82
CA ILE A 825 -27.49 53.96 -46.30
C ILE A 825 -27.71 54.34 -47.73
#